data_ed65f6fb579d90450fcf252a19979419
#
_entry.id   ed65f6fb579d90450fcf252a19979419
#
_cell.length_a   1.000
_cell.length_b   1.000
_cell.length_c   1.000
_cell.angle_alpha   90.00
_cell.angle_beta   90.00
_cell.angle_gamma   90.00
#
_symmetry.space_group_name_H-M   'P 1'
#
loop_
_entity.id
_entity.type
_entity.pdbx_description
1 polymer ?
#
loop_
_entity_poly.entity_id
_entity_poly.type
_entity_poly.pdbx_seq_one_letter_code
_entity_poly.pdbx_strand_id
1 'polypeptide(L)'
;MFKILRSYLPAALALVFISGTVTFAEEKKLSKKEELSIITKLASALIANSHYRQHMLDNKISSKIFDAYFNTLDPGKIYFTQEDIKRFEKYRYYLDDLTQLGNTDFAFEVYQYYLERLRTYRHFAEEQLKKGFDFTKDEYILADRSKVKRCKNLDELKELWRKRLKSDVLYFRLLKRSMQQDKEKALAAAKKDGKTDAKAVELMEKMWSKQTPEQKILRRLRDIYNEMSQKSQLNILSFYLTCVAQTYGPHSSYFSPELEEDFDISMKLSLVGIGALLTSDNGYTKIVRIIPGGPAAKSGKLKADDKIIAVTQEDGEPVDIVDMSVTNVVKLIRGEKGTKVTLTILPGAKGHGSMPENITLIRDEVKLKNSEASGSIRKVKDADGKILKIGIIDLPRFYLDFEAAIRGDSDFKSSSRDVANILKNFEKEKVDGVVMDLRSNGGGSLREAINLTGLFIDKGPIVQVRNSRRQVSIKYDPDEEIHYKGPLLVMTNKLSSSASEIFAGAIKDYRRGIIVGDSRTYGKGTVLNVIKLDRLLRDYNDFKAGSVKFESEVFYRINGSSTQQLGVKPDIQLPSFTEHMEIGEEFNENHLPWDSIDPLDHKDYDPEREKEIAVIGKRSAERRLKDPKYKVLLQNIKRFDDYKLRKEISLNEKKRWAEYLAEKKMLDANEKYIKQISGEEGDKEEGDKKSDMLLDEAVEILADYIDLKNSSKKVALTKKQSEAKL
;
A
#
# COMPACT_ATOMS: atom_id res chain seq x y z
N MET A 1 -8.93 -30.72 6.08
CA MET A 1 -7.61 -30.10 5.89
C MET A 1 -6.46 -30.79 6.66
N PHE A 2 -6.67 -31.27 7.88
CA PHE A 2 -5.64 -31.94 8.70
C PHE A 2 -5.19 -33.35 8.23
N LYS A 3 -5.95 -34.05 7.37
CA LYS A 3 -5.58 -35.38 6.85
C LYS A 3 -4.65 -35.34 5.64
N ILE A 4 -4.51 -34.23 4.94
CA ILE A 4 -3.73 -34.15 3.68
C ILE A 4 -2.24 -33.82 3.95
N LEU A 5 -1.92 -33.21 5.08
CA LEU A 5 -0.53 -32.94 5.47
C LEU A 5 0.24 -34.21 5.96
N ARG A 6 -0.45 -35.28 6.27
CA ARG A 6 0.16 -36.55 6.77
C ARG A 6 0.78 -37.43 5.68
N SER A 7 0.49 -37.21 4.41
CA SER A 7 0.90 -38.15 3.32
C SER A 7 2.15 -37.71 2.55
N TYR A 8 2.73 -36.54 2.77
CA TYR A 8 3.86 -36.01 1.98
C TYR A 8 5.09 -35.57 2.80
N LEU A 9 5.10 -35.81 4.10
CA LEU A 9 6.27 -35.51 4.96
C LEU A 9 7.34 -36.66 5.10
N PRO A 10 7.24 -37.84 4.51
CA PRO A 10 8.17 -38.93 4.87
C PRO A 10 9.56 -38.83 4.26
N ALA A 11 9.79 -38.06 3.20
CA ALA A 11 11.07 -38.16 2.47
C ALA A 11 12.17 -37.20 2.92
N ALA A 12 11.82 -36.04 3.55
CA ALA A 12 12.81 -35.07 3.99
C ALA A 12 13.12 -35.11 5.49
N LEU A 13 12.30 -35.81 6.30
CA LEU A 13 12.48 -35.96 7.76
C LEU A 13 13.03 -37.34 8.18
N ALA A 14 13.19 -38.30 7.26
CA ALA A 14 13.59 -39.66 7.58
C ALA A 14 15.09 -39.85 7.91
N LEU A 15 15.90 -38.80 7.97
CA LEU A 15 17.35 -38.91 8.18
C LEU A 15 17.85 -38.52 9.60
N VAL A 16 16.96 -38.39 10.60
CA VAL A 16 17.37 -38.05 11.98
C VAL A 16 16.77 -38.97 13.05
N PHE A 17 16.27 -40.17 12.73
CA PHE A 17 15.92 -41.14 13.76
C PHE A 17 16.91 -42.32 13.75
N ILE A 18 18.02 -42.18 14.49
CA ILE A 18 18.79 -43.30 15.03
C ILE A 18 18.63 -43.27 16.55
N SER A 19 18.07 -44.35 17.02
CA SER A 19 17.87 -44.83 18.40
C SER A 19 18.84 -44.28 19.48
N GLY A 20 18.29 -43.83 20.57
CA GLY A 20 19.02 -43.57 21.83
C GLY A 20 18.08 -43.11 22.93
N THR A 21 17.87 -43.96 23.92
CA THR A 21 17.46 -43.73 25.31
C THR A 21 16.96 -42.33 25.69
N VAL A 22 15.75 -42.26 26.28
CA VAL A 22 15.16 -41.07 26.91
C VAL A 22 16.09 -40.56 28.00
N THR A 23 16.97 -39.67 27.64
CA THR A 23 17.57 -38.66 28.52
C THR A 23 16.81 -37.38 28.22
N PHE A 24 16.41 -36.67 29.29
CA PHE A 24 15.93 -35.28 29.18
C PHE A 24 16.94 -34.52 28.34
N ALA A 25 16.57 -34.26 27.09
CA ALA A 25 17.40 -33.47 26.22
C ALA A 25 17.46 -32.06 26.79
N GLU A 26 18.64 -31.62 27.23
CA GLU A 26 18.92 -30.19 27.38
C GLU A 26 18.45 -29.50 26.11
N GLU A 27 17.59 -28.45 26.23
CA GLU A 27 17.15 -27.62 25.13
C GLU A 27 18.39 -27.09 24.40
N LYS A 28 18.72 -27.69 23.26
CA LYS A 28 19.85 -27.26 22.45
C LYS A 28 19.55 -25.90 21.87
N LYS A 29 20.00 -24.86 22.52
CA LYS A 29 19.87 -23.48 22.04
C LYS A 29 20.65 -23.37 20.70
N LEU A 30 19.89 -23.10 19.62
CA LEU A 30 20.48 -22.93 18.29
C LEU A 30 21.37 -21.68 18.25
N SER A 31 22.48 -21.78 17.54
CA SER A 31 23.26 -20.59 17.15
C SER A 31 22.47 -19.77 16.12
N LYS A 32 22.71 -18.48 16.05
CA LYS A 32 22.04 -17.61 15.07
C LYS A 32 22.22 -18.06 13.63
N LYS A 33 23.38 -18.63 13.29
CA LYS A 33 23.65 -19.20 11.96
C LYS A 33 22.80 -20.44 11.68
N GLU A 34 22.60 -21.30 12.67
CA GLU A 34 21.72 -22.47 12.54
C GLU A 34 20.27 -22.06 12.38
N GLU A 35 19.79 -21.05 13.12
CA GLU A 35 18.44 -20.49 12.97
C GLU A 35 18.20 -20.02 11.54
N LEU A 36 19.10 -19.19 11.00
CA LEU A 36 18.99 -18.66 9.63
C LEU A 36 19.02 -19.78 8.58
N SER A 37 19.87 -20.83 8.79
CA SER A 37 19.94 -21.98 7.93
C SER A 37 18.62 -22.78 7.90
N ILE A 38 18.03 -23.03 9.07
CA ILE A 38 16.75 -23.75 9.21
C ILE A 38 15.63 -22.96 8.52
N ILE A 39 15.52 -21.66 8.75
CA ILE A 39 14.53 -20.79 8.10
C ILE A 39 14.66 -20.89 6.57
N THR A 40 15.89 -20.77 6.06
CA THR A 40 16.15 -20.80 4.62
C THR A 40 15.72 -22.10 3.98
N LYS A 41 16.05 -23.24 4.59
CA LYS A 41 15.63 -24.58 4.14
C LYS A 41 14.11 -24.72 4.14
N LEU A 42 13.46 -24.38 5.26
CA LEU A 42 12.01 -24.51 5.41
C LEU A 42 11.25 -23.58 4.46
N ALA A 43 11.67 -22.32 4.36
CA ALA A 43 11.01 -21.36 3.48
C ALA A 43 11.12 -21.77 2.01
N SER A 44 12.32 -22.14 1.55
CA SER A 44 12.53 -22.56 0.16
C SER A 44 11.79 -23.88 -0.17
N ALA A 45 11.83 -24.87 0.73
CA ALA A 45 11.11 -26.13 0.56
C ALA A 45 9.59 -25.93 0.56
N LEU A 46 9.07 -25.05 1.43
CA LEU A 46 7.64 -24.74 1.49
C LEU A 46 7.17 -24.07 0.19
N ILE A 47 7.91 -23.11 -0.32
CA ILE A 47 7.58 -22.43 -1.58
C ILE A 47 7.60 -23.45 -2.74
N ALA A 48 8.69 -24.18 -2.89
CA ALA A 48 8.85 -25.16 -4.00
C ALA A 48 7.74 -26.21 -4.04
N ASN A 49 7.26 -26.67 -2.87
CA ASN A 49 6.26 -27.73 -2.79
C ASN A 49 4.81 -27.24 -2.76
N SER A 50 4.56 -26.00 -2.34
CA SER A 50 3.21 -25.51 -2.05
C SER A 50 2.75 -24.37 -2.96
N HIS A 51 3.65 -23.72 -3.70
CA HIS A 51 3.29 -22.67 -4.65
C HIS A 51 2.45 -23.25 -5.81
N TYR A 52 1.53 -22.46 -6.34
CA TYR A 52 0.71 -22.87 -7.50
C TYR A 52 1.55 -23.26 -8.71
N ARG A 53 2.59 -22.49 -9.01
CA ARG A 53 3.60 -22.81 -10.02
C ARG A 53 4.64 -23.74 -9.38
N GLN A 54 4.42 -25.04 -9.49
CA GLN A 54 5.35 -26.05 -8.99
C GLN A 54 6.52 -26.18 -9.96
N HIS A 55 7.68 -25.68 -9.60
CA HIS A 55 8.94 -25.93 -10.29
C HIS A 55 10.08 -26.08 -9.26
N MET A 56 11.12 -26.80 -9.66
CA MET A 56 12.31 -26.96 -8.82
C MET A 56 13.18 -25.70 -8.90
N LEU A 57 13.93 -25.44 -7.84
CA LEU A 57 15.04 -24.51 -7.88
C LEU A 57 16.14 -25.13 -8.76
N ASP A 58 16.54 -24.44 -9.79
CA ASP A 58 17.59 -24.84 -10.74
C ASP A 58 18.53 -23.66 -11.05
N ASN A 59 19.59 -23.92 -11.84
CA ASN A 59 20.56 -22.90 -12.21
C ASN A 59 19.94 -21.68 -12.93
N LYS A 60 18.83 -21.85 -13.65
CA LYS A 60 18.13 -20.74 -14.30
C LYS A 60 17.43 -19.85 -13.26
N ILE A 61 16.80 -20.48 -12.27
CA ILE A 61 16.19 -19.78 -11.15
C ILE A 61 17.25 -19.12 -10.28
N SER A 62 18.39 -19.81 -10.04
CA SER A 62 19.57 -19.28 -9.36
C SER A 62 20.04 -17.94 -9.98
N SER A 63 20.18 -17.91 -11.31
CA SER A 63 20.55 -16.66 -12.02
C SER A 63 19.52 -15.56 -11.83
N LYS A 64 18.22 -15.87 -11.82
CA LYS A 64 17.17 -14.88 -11.55
C LYS A 64 17.24 -14.34 -10.12
N ILE A 65 17.44 -15.22 -9.13
CA ILE A 65 17.60 -14.81 -7.71
C ILE A 65 18.80 -13.85 -7.58
N PHE A 66 19.93 -14.19 -8.22
CA PHE A 66 21.12 -13.36 -8.23
C PHE A 66 20.81 -11.92 -8.70
N ASP A 67 20.23 -11.78 -9.88
CA ASP A 67 19.91 -10.46 -10.44
C ASP A 67 18.84 -9.72 -9.63
N ALA A 68 17.81 -10.44 -9.15
CA ALA A 68 16.75 -9.89 -8.32
C ALA A 68 17.28 -9.31 -7.00
N TYR A 69 18.23 -9.99 -6.34
CA TYR A 69 18.75 -9.53 -5.07
C TYR A 69 19.53 -8.21 -5.20
N PHE A 70 20.38 -8.08 -6.23
CA PHE A 70 21.04 -6.81 -6.53
C PHE A 70 20.08 -5.70 -6.90
N ASN A 71 19.00 -6.03 -7.62
CA ASN A 71 17.97 -5.04 -7.99
C ASN A 71 17.10 -4.63 -6.79
N THR A 72 16.87 -5.54 -5.85
CA THR A 72 16.15 -5.24 -4.60
C THR A 72 16.93 -4.28 -3.72
N LEU A 73 18.24 -4.47 -3.57
CA LEU A 73 19.10 -3.60 -2.79
C LEU A 73 19.38 -2.26 -3.49
N ASP A 74 19.41 -2.26 -4.81
CA ASP A 74 19.79 -1.09 -5.63
C ASP A 74 18.90 -0.95 -6.90
N PRO A 75 17.60 -0.66 -6.75
CA PRO A 75 16.68 -0.56 -7.87
C PRO A 75 17.02 0.60 -8.82
N GLY A 76 17.60 1.68 -8.31
CA GLY A 76 18.07 2.83 -9.09
C GLY A 76 19.40 2.65 -9.77
N LYS A 77 20.11 1.53 -9.55
CA LYS A 77 21.43 1.22 -10.09
C LYS A 77 22.44 2.34 -9.84
N ILE A 78 22.50 2.78 -8.57
CA ILE A 78 23.29 3.91 -8.09
C ILE A 78 24.34 3.54 -7.02
N TYR A 79 24.40 2.28 -6.62
CA TYR A 79 25.35 1.81 -5.61
C TYR A 79 26.30 0.75 -6.14
N PHE A 80 25.81 -0.23 -6.91
CA PHE A 80 26.64 -1.27 -7.49
C PHE A 80 27.06 -0.97 -8.92
N THR A 81 28.31 -1.26 -9.27
CA THR A 81 28.85 -1.24 -10.62
C THR A 81 28.77 -2.62 -11.27
N GLN A 82 29.08 -2.71 -12.58
CA GLN A 82 29.21 -4.00 -13.26
C GLN A 82 30.40 -4.81 -12.69
N GLU A 83 31.49 -4.15 -12.32
CA GLU A 83 32.63 -4.80 -11.67
C GLU A 83 32.25 -5.38 -10.31
N ASP A 84 31.41 -4.69 -9.53
CA ASP A 84 30.89 -5.19 -8.26
C ASP A 84 30.07 -6.47 -8.46
N ILE A 85 29.16 -6.46 -9.45
CA ILE A 85 28.37 -7.66 -9.79
C ILE A 85 29.28 -8.84 -10.17
N LYS A 86 30.30 -8.57 -11.01
CA LYS A 86 31.27 -9.60 -11.45
C LYS A 86 32.02 -10.25 -10.28
N ARG A 87 32.27 -9.51 -9.21
CA ARG A 87 32.91 -10.05 -7.98
C ARG A 87 32.12 -11.22 -7.38
N PHE A 88 30.78 -11.18 -7.48
CA PHE A 88 29.86 -12.20 -6.94
C PHE A 88 29.42 -13.22 -7.99
N GLU A 89 29.90 -13.14 -9.23
CA GLU A 89 29.45 -13.98 -10.35
C GLU A 89 29.61 -15.47 -10.08
N LYS A 90 30.59 -15.86 -9.22
CA LYS A 90 30.78 -17.25 -8.76
C LYS A 90 29.54 -17.89 -8.13
N TYR A 91 28.60 -17.07 -7.60
CA TYR A 91 27.38 -17.54 -6.97
C TYR A 91 26.21 -17.71 -7.95
N ARG A 92 26.27 -17.12 -9.15
CA ARG A 92 25.12 -16.96 -10.05
C ARG A 92 24.36 -18.25 -10.33
N TYR A 93 25.05 -19.36 -10.47
CA TYR A 93 24.46 -20.67 -10.81
C TYR A 93 24.47 -21.68 -9.67
N TYR A 94 24.70 -21.22 -8.43
CA TYR A 94 24.78 -22.07 -7.24
C TYR A 94 23.81 -21.65 -6.13
N LEU A 95 23.03 -20.58 -6.32
CA LEU A 95 22.12 -20.09 -5.28
C LEU A 95 20.96 -21.05 -5.02
N ASP A 96 20.54 -21.84 -6.00
CA ASP A 96 19.58 -22.92 -5.85
C ASP A 96 20.07 -23.97 -4.85
N ASP A 97 21.29 -24.52 -5.04
CA ASP A 97 21.90 -25.49 -4.14
C ASP A 97 22.17 -24.88 -2.75
N LEU A 98 22.77 -23.69 -2.69
CA LEU A 98 23.08 -23.00 -1.44
C LEU A 98 21.81 -22.74 -0.62
N THR A 99 20.72 -22.32 -1.26
CA THR A 99 19.44 -22.04 -0.60
C THR A 99 18.84 -23.34 -0.04
N GLN A 100 18.87 -24.42 -0.81
CA GLN A 100 18.38 -25.73 -0.36
C GLN A 100 19.21 -26.30 0.80
N LEU A 101 20.51 -26.03 0.81
CA LEU A 101 21.42 -26.40 1.91
C LEU A 101 21.32 -25.45 3.12
N GLY A 102 20.56 -24.36 3.01
CA GLY A 102 20.42 -23.34 4.05
C GLY A 102 21.66 -22.46 4.23
N ASN A 103 22.51 -22.36 3.20
CA ASN A 103 23.64 -21.45 3.21
C ASN A 103 23.16 -20.05 2.83
N THR A 104 23.46 -19.09 3.68
CA THR A 104 23.03 -17.67 3.56
C THR A 104 24.21 -16.73 3.27
N ASP A 105 25.42 -17.26 3.09
CA ASP A 105 26.64 -16.44 2.98
C ASP A 105 26.54 -15.40 1.86
N PHE A 106 26.02 -15.77 0.68
CA PHE A 106 25.82 -14.83 -0.43
C PHE A 106 24.97 -13.61 -0.02
N ALA A 107 23.85 -13.85 0.67
CA ALA A 107 22.93 -12.79 1.07
C ALA A 107 23.63 -11.76 1.98
N PHE A 108 24.40 -12.24 2.95
CA PHE A 108 25.11 -11.38 3.89
C PHE A 108 26.35 -10.72 3.29
N GLU A 109 27.13 -11.43 2.45
CA GLU A 109 28.28 -10.85 1.76
C GLU A 109 27.86 -9.68 0.86
N VAL A 110 26.83 -9.85 0.03
CA VAL A 110 26.31 -8.80 -0.85
C VAL A 110 25.76 -7.64 -0.03
N TYR A 111 25.06 -7.94 1.08
CA TYR A 111 24.50 -6.87 1.94
C TYR A 111 25.59 -6.05 2.63
N GLN A 112 26.63 -6.69 3.15
CA GLN A 112 27.78 -5.98 3.72
C GLN A 112 28.47 -5.09 2.69
N TYR A 113 28.64 -5.59 1.48
CA TYR A 113 29.20 -4.82 0.38
C TYR A 113 28.30 -3.63 -0.03
N TYR A 114 27.00 -3.80 0.05
CA TYR A 114 26.03 -2.70 -0.12
C TYR A 114 26.23 -1.59 0.92
N LEU A 115 26.41 -1.95 2.18
CA LEU A 115 26.70 -0.97 3.25
C LEU A 115 28.03 -0.24 3.01
N GLU A 116 29.07 -0.92 2.50
CA GLU A 116 30.33 -0.27 2.09
C GLU A 116 30.10 0.75 0.97
N ARG A 117 29.25 0.44 0.00
CA ARG A 117 28.88 1.35 -1.10
C ARG A 117 28.09 2.56 -0.60
N LEU A 118 27.20 2.39 0.37
CA LEU A 118 26.49 3.50 1.02
C LEU A 118 27.48 4.43 1.75
N ARG A 119 28.46 3.86 2.48
CA ARG A 119 29.54 4.66 3.13
C ARG A 119 30.37 5.42 2.11
N THR A 120 30.78 4.75 1.04
CA THR A 120 31.57 5.35 -0.05
C THR A 120 30.84 6.51 -0.69
N TYR A 121 29.52 6.35 -0.96
CA TYR A 121 28.69 7.42 -1.51
C TYR A 121 28.56 8.60 -0.54
N ARG A 122 28.33 8.34 0.74
CA ARG A 122 28.26 9.40 1.76
C ARG A 122 29.55 10.20 1.84
N HIS A 123 30.69 9.53 1.87
CA HIS A 123 32.00 10.19 1.94
C HIS A 123 32.28 11.02 0.68
N PHE A 124 32.00 10.47 -0.50
CA PHE A 124 32.07 11.20 -1.76
C PHE A 124 31.15 12.45 -1.74
N ALA A 125 29.94 12.32 -1.21
CA ALA A 125 29.00 13.43 -1.12
C ALA A 125 29.52 14.55 -0.18
N GLU A 126 30.11 14.20 0.97
CA GLU A 126 30.72 15.16 1.90
C GLU A 126 31.80 16.00 1.23
N GLU A 127 32.65 15.38 0.42
CA GLU A 127 33.71 16.08 -0.33
C GLU A 127 33.15 16.90 -1.50
N GLN A 128 32.23 16.31 -2.28
CA GLN A 128 31.71 16.95 -3.48
C GLN A 128 30.82 18.14 -3.16
N LEU A 129 30.02 18.08 -2.09
CA LEU A 129 29.19 19.20 -1.64
C LEU A 129 30.02 20.38 -1.14
N LYS A 130 31.21 20.14 -0.54
CA LYS A 130 32.17 21.20 -0.18
C LYS A 130 32.78 21.87 -1.42
N LYS A 131 33.07 21.11 -2.48
CA LYS A 131 33.57 21.64 -3.76
C LYS A 131 32.52 22.46 -4.51
N GLY A 132 31.23 22.20 -4.26
CA GLY A 132 30.13 22.84 -4.96
C GLY A 132 29.95 22.37 -6.40
N PHE A 133 29.12 23.10 -7.16
CA PHE A 133 28.74 22.75 -8.53
C PHE A 133 28.65 24.00 -9.41
N ASP A 134 29.03 23.85 -10.66
CA ASP A 134 28.80 24.84 -11.70
C ASP A 134 27.42 24.58 -12.36
N PHE A 135 26.42 25.40 -12.04
CA PHE A 135 25.07 25.32 -12.55
C PHE A 135 24.87 25.99 -13.91
N THR A 136 25.91 26.56 -14.49
CA THR A 136 25.83 27.16 -15.83
C THR A 136 26.07 26.15 -16.94
N LYS A 137 26.71 25.01 -16.63
CA LYS A 137 27.02 23.94 -17.58
C LYS A 137 25.76 23.20 -18.01
N ASP A 138 25.69 22.91 -19.30
CA ASP A 138 24.66 22.10 -19.93
C ASP A 138 24.94 20.60 -19.70
N GLU A 139 24.48 20.11 -18.57
CA GLU A 139 24.56 18.69 -18.19
C GLU A 139 23.17 18.16 -17.96
N TYR A 140 23.02 16.84 -18.11
CA TYR A 140 21.75 16.15 -17.95
C TYR A 140 21.92 14.89 -17.09
N ILE A 141 20.85 14.50 -16.43
CA ILE A 141 20.71 13.24 -15.71
C ILE A 141 19.45 12.52 -16.19
N LEU A 142 19.51 11.18 -16.26
CA LEU A 142 18.32 10.38 -16.60
C LEU A 142 17.27 10.49 -15.48
N ALA A 143 16.02 10.71 -15.85
CA ALA A 143 14.89 10.77 -14.92
C ALA A 143 14.59 9.40 -14.30
N ASP A 144 14.62 8.34 -15.12
CA ASP A 144 14.48 6.95 -14.70
C ASP A 144 15.70 6.13 -15.11
N ARG A 145 16.22 5.37 -14.14
CA ARG A 145 17.39 4.50 -14.33
C ARG A 145 17.07 3.00 -14.17
N SER A 146 15.85 2.64 -13.90
CA SER A 146 15.45 1.25 -13.65
C SER A 146 15.80 0.31 -14.82
N LYS A 147 15.66 0.80 -16.06
CA LYS A 147 15.87 0.03 -17.30
C LYS A 147 17.28 0.19 -17.90
N VAL A 148 18.17 1.02 -17.31
CA VAL A 148 19.52 1.21 -17.86
C VAL A 148 20.53 0.24 -17.26
N LYS A 149 21.67 0.05 -17.94
CA LYS A 149 22.78 -0.75 -17.40
C LYS A 149 23.43 -0.02 -16.23
N ARG A 150 24.01 -0.76 -15.29
CA ARG A 150 24.84 -0.24 -14.20
C ARG A 150 26.11 0.42 -14.77
N CYS A 151 26.65 1.40 -14.07
CA CYS A 151 27.97 1.98 -14.37
C CYS A 151 29.02 0.87 -14.42
N LYS A 152 30.00 0.99 -15.30
CA LYS A 152 31.02 -0.04 -15.49
C LYS A 152 31.87 -0.21 -14.24
N ASN A 153 32.37 0.91 -13.71
CA ASN A 153 33.31 1.00 -12.60
C ASN A 153 32.97 2.14 -11.64
N LEU A 154 33.79 2.30 -10.62
CA LEU A 154 33.58 3.29 -9.57
C LEU A 154 33.70 4.74 -10.09
N ASP A 155 34.52 5.00 -11.12
CA ASP A 155 34.72 6.36 -11.62
C ASP A 155 33.44 6.84 -12.39
N GLU A 156 32.86 5.98 -13.23
CA GLU A 156 31.55 6.26 -13.87
C GLU A 156 30.46 6.43 -12.80
N LEU A 157 30.52 5.65 -11.72
CA LEU A 157 29.56 5.73 -10.61
C LEU A 157 29.71 7.04 -9.84
N LYS A 158 30.94 7.50 -9.57
CA LYS A 158 31.21 8.80 -8.93
C LYS A 158 30.72 9.96 -9.77
N GLU A 159 30.87 9.89 -11.10
CA GLU A 159 30.33 10.90 -12.00
C GLU A 159 28.79 10.93 -11.97
N LEU A 160 28.14 9.77 -11.91
CA LEU A 160 26.72 9.68 -11.69
C LEU A 160 26.31 10.30 -10.34
N TRP A 161 27.04 10.01 -9.26
CA TRP A 161 26.79 10.61 -7.95
C TRP A 161 26.96 12.12 -7.97
N ARG A 162 27.99 12.63 -8.64
CA ARG A 162 28.19 14.08 -8.81
C ARG A 162 26.96 14.73 -9.46
N LYS A 163 26.46 14.14 -10.55
CA LYS A 163 25.26 14.65 -11.24
C LYS A 163 24.02 14.57 -10.37
N ARG A 164 23.82 13.50 -9.58
CA ARG A 164 22.70 13.38 -8.64
C ARG A 164 22.76 14.43 -7.55
N LEU A 165 23.92 14.61 -6.91
CA LEU A 165 24.11 15.65 -5.89
C LEU A 165 23.88 17.05 -6.47
N LYS A 166 24.37 17.31 -7.70
CA LYS A 166 24.09 18.57 -8.42
C LYS A 166 22.60 18.77 -8.62
N SER A 167 21.86 17.72 -9.05
CA SER A 167 20.41 17.74 -9.20
C SER A 167 19.68 18.04 -7.89
N ASP A 168 20.09 17.36 -6.80
CA ASP A 168 19.49 17.56 -5.48
C ASP A 168 19.71 18.98 -4.95
N VAL A 169 20.93 19.51 -5.08
CA VAL A 169 21.25 20.91 -4.68
C VAL A 169 20.47 21.89 -5.54
N LEU A 170 20.42 21.66 -6.87
CA LEU A 170 19.67 22.51 -7.79
C LEU A 170 18.18 22.55 -7.42
N TYR A 171 17.58 21.41 -7.11
CA TYR A 171 16.19 21.33 -6.65
C TYR A 171 15.94 22.24 -5.43
N PHE A 172 16.78 22.14 -4.41
CA PHE A 172 16.64 22.99 -3.21
C PHE A 172 16.88 24.47 -3.48
N ARG A 173 17.80 24.81 -4.41
CA ARG A 173 18.05 26.21 -4.83
C ARG A 173 16.81 26.78 -5.53
N LEU A 174 16.22 26.03 -6.47
CA LEU A 174 15.01 26.47 -7.19
C LEU A 174 13.83 26.63 -6.24
N LEU A 175 13.66 25.69 -5.32
CA LEU A 175 12.61 25.77 -4.30
C LEU A 175 12.77 27.03 -3.42
N LYS A 176 13.99 27.30 -2.94
CA LYS A 176 14.29 28.52 -2.16
C LYS A 176 13.99 29.79 -2.94
N ARG A 177 14.40 29.85 -4.20
CA ARG A 177 14.15 30.97 -5.10
C ARG A 177 12.64 31.20 -5.33
N SER A 178 11.88 30.12 -5.52
CA SER A 178 10.42 30.20 -5.66
C SER A 178 9.77 30.77 -4.40
N MET A 179 10.13 30.27 -3.22
CA MET A 179 9.58 30.73 -1.96
C MET A 179 9.90 32.20 -1.69
N GLN A 180 11.12 32.66 -2.05
CA GLN A 180 11.48 34.07 -1.95
C GLN A 180 10.60 34.96 -2.84
N GLN A 181 10.36 34.54 -4.10
CA GLN A 181 9.47 35.27 -5.01
C GLN A 181 8.03 35.31 -4.50
N ASP A 182 7.54 34.23 -3.93
CA ASP A 182 6.19 34.17 -3.37
C ASP A 182 6.06 35.08 -2.13
N LYS A 183 7.09 35.10 -1.27
CA LYS A 183 7.17 36.03 -0.14
C LYS A 183 7.17 37.51 -0.60
N GLU A 184 7.96 37.83 -1.63
CA GLU A 184 8.00 39.20 -2.19
C GLU A 184 6.65 39.61 -2.78
N LYS A 185 5.95 38.69 -3.48
CA LYS A 185 4.60 38.93 -4.00
C LYS A 185 3.58 39.13 -2.88
N ALA A 186 3.61 38.27 -1.86
CA ALA A 186 2.71 38.40 -0.69
C ALA A 186 2.91 39.70 0.06
N LEU A 187 4.17 40.13 0.28
CA LEU A 187 4.49 41.41 0.90
C LEU A 187 4.07 42.62 0.05
N ALA A 188 4.20 42.51 -1.29
CA ALA A 188 3.77 43.58 -2.20
C ALA A 188 2.23 43.72 -2.22
N ALA A 189 1.51 42.58 -2.20
CA ALA A 189 0.04 42.56 -2.09
C ALA A 189 -0.44 43.12 -0.75
N ALA A 190 0.19 42.71 0.35
CA ALA A 190 -0.13 43.20 1.70
C ALA A 190 0.07 44.72 1.88
N LYS A 191 1.07 45.29 1.20
CA LYS A 191 1.28 46.76 1.17
C LYS A 191 0.16 47.51 0.44
N LYS A 192 -0.50 46.88 -0.55
CA LYS A 192 -1.63 47.44 -1.28
C LYS A 192 -2.94 47.38 -0.50
N ASP A 193 -3.18 46.29 0.24
CA ASP A 193 -4.49 46.03 0.87
C ASP A 193 -4.51 46.32 2.38
N GLY A 194 -3.42 46.77 2.97
CA GLY A 194 -3.32 47.17 4.40
C GLY A 194 -3.48 46.00 5.40
N LYS A 195 -3.52 44.73 4.93
CA LYS A 195 -3.62 43.54 5.77
C LYS A 195 -2.43 42.64 5.49
N THR A 196 -1.49 42.58 6.43
CA THR A 196 -0.34 41.64 6.34
C THR A 196 -0.78 40.31 6.93
N ASP A 197 -0.80 39.27 6.14
CA ASP A 197 -0.90 37.91 6.68
C ASP A 197 0.49 37.48 7.23
N ALA A 198 0.83 38.09 8.37
CA ALA A 198 2.08 37.84 9.09
C ALA A 198 2.24 36.33 9.43
N LYS A 199 1.14 35.61 9.59
CA LYS A 199 1.09 34.20 9.94
C LYS A 199 1.54 33.32 8.78
N ALA A 200 1.14 33.65 7.54
CA ALA A 200 1.58 32.91 6.33
C ALA A 200 3.08 33.12 6.07
N VAL A 201 3.58 34.35 6.27
CA VAL A 201 5.02 34.66 6.14
C VAL A 201 5.84 33.93 7.21
N GLU A 202 5.39 33.90 8.46
CA GLU A 202 6.03 33.17 9.56
C GLU A 202 6.02 31.66 9.33
N LEU A 203 4.93 31.11 8.79
CA LEU A 203 4.83 29.70 8.43
C LEU A 203 5.82 29.33 7.32
N MET A 204 5.94 30.18 6.28
CA MET A 204 6.94 30.01 5.22
C MET A 204 8.39 30.06 5.76
N GLU A 205 8.68 30.92 6.72
CA GLU A 205 10.00 30.98 7.37
C GLU A 205 10.28 29.76 8.26
N LYS A 206 9.26 29.25 8.95
CA LYS A 206 9.35 28.00 9.76
C LYS A 206 9.50 26.75 8.90
N MET A 207 8.82 26.67 7.75
CA MET A 207 8.94 25.56 6.80
C MET A 207 10.32 25.47 6.19
N TRP A 208 11.02 26.57 6.02
CA TRP A 208 12.41 26.60 5.57
C TRP A 208 13.32 26.47 6.78
N SER A 209 13.67 25.24 7.15
CA SER A 209 14.59 24.96 8.25
C SER A 209 15.90 25.77 8.09
N LYS A 210 16.56 26.11 9.20
CA LYS A 210 17.88 26.78 9.23
C LYS A 210 19.00 25.97 8.52
N GLN A 211 18.70 24.76 8.04
CA GLN A 211 19.67 23.88 7.38
C GLN A 211 19.85 24.23 5.91
N THR A 212 21.11 24.21 5.46
CA THR A 212 21.45 24.38 4.04
C THR A 212 21.03 23.15 3.21
N PRO A 213 20.89 23.28 1.86
CA PRO A 213 20.66 22.15 0.98
C PRO A 213 21.65 20.99 1.19
N GLU A 214 22.93 21.34 1.35
CA GLU A 214 24.02 20.38 1.57
C GLU A 214 23.82 19.60 2.88
N GLN A 215 23.51 20.30 3.96
CA GLN A 215 23.20 19.68 5.26
C GLN A 215 21.99 18.74 5.17
N LYS A 216 20.94 19.11 4.44
CA LYS A 216 19.76 18.25 4.23
C LYS A 216 20.10 16.99 3.45
N ILE A 217 20.94 17.11 2.42
CA ILE A 217 21.39 15.98 1.60
C ILE A 217 22.22 15.02 2.43
N LEU A 218 23.25 15.54 3.16
CA LEU A 218 24.10 14.72 4.00
C LEU A 218 23.34 14.01 5.11
N ARG A 219 22.36 14.71 5.72
CA ARG A 219 21.46 14.09 6.70
C ARG A 219 20.68 12.93 6.08
N ARG A 220 20.04 13.12 4.91
CA ARG A 220 19.31 12.05 4.22
C ARG A 220 20.19 10.83 3.93
N LEU A 221 21.43 11.05 3.49
CA LEU A 221 22.38 9.95 3.24
C LEU A 221 22.80 9.23 4.53
N ARG A 222 22.99 9.98 5.63
CA ARG A 222 23.25 9.40 6.95
C ARG A 222 22.05 8.57 7.43
N ASP A 223 20.83 9.10 7.32
CA ASP A 223 19.63 8.43 7.79
C ASP A 223 19.39 7.11 7.00
N ILE A 224 19.61 7.10 5.68
CA ILE A 224 19.58 5.87 4.86
C ILE A 224 20.61 4.86 5.34
N TYR A 225 21.87 5.29 5.57
CA TYR A 225 22.90 4.40 6.05
C TYR A 225 22.56 3.83 7.42
N ASN A 226 22.11 4.66 8.36
CA ASN A 226 21.75 4.24 9.71
C ASN A 226 20.60 3.22 9.67
N GLU A 227 19.57 3.47 8.87
CA GLU A 227 18.46 2.53 8.70
C GLU A 227 18.93 1.17 8.16
N MET A 228 19.77 1.17 7.12
CA MET A 228 20.24 -0.08 6.52
C MET A 228 21.24 -0.81 7.42
N SER A 229 22.13 -0.10 8.10
CA SER A 229 23.13 -0.72 9.00
C SER A 229 22.51 -1.33 10.26
N GLN A 230 21.30 -0.90 10.65
CA GLN A 230 20.59 -1.40 11.82
C GLN A 230 19.59 -2.53 11.50
N LYS A 231 19.49 -2.99 10.24
CA LYS A 231 18.63 -4.12 9.89
C LYS A 231 19.07 -5.39 10.62
N SER A 232 18.11 -6.10 11.21
CA SER A 232 18.36 -7.40 11.84
C SER A 232 18.80 -8.44 10.79
N GLN A 233 19.47 -9.51 11.22
CA GLN A 233 19.83 -10.61 10.32
C GLN A 233 18.60 -11.23 9.64
N LEU A 234 17.48 -11.35 10.36
CA LEU A 234 16.22 -11.83 9.77
C LEU A 234 15.66 -10.89 8.72
N ASN A 235 15.82 -9.58 8.89
CA ASN A 235 15.41 -8.61 7.87
C ASN A 235 16.29 -8.67 6.62
N ILE A 236 17.61 -8.87 6.79
CA ILE A 236 18.53 -9.07 5.67
C ILE A 236 18.17 -10.37 4.93
N LEU A 237 17.95 -11.46 5.66
CA LEU A 237 17.50 -12.73 5.08
C LEU A 237 16.16 -12.60 4.37
N SER A 238 15.24 -11.77 4.89
CA SER A 238 13.95 -11.51 4.27
C SER A 238 14.07 -10.90 2.87
N PHE A 239 15.01 -9.99 2.62
CA PHE A 239 15.26 -9.48 1.26
C PHE A 239 15.65 -10.62 0.31
N TYR A 240 16.54 -11.51 0.74
CA TYR A 240 17.00 -12.63 -0.08
C TYR A 240 15.90 -13.66 -0.34
N LEU A 241 15.25 -14.15 0.72
CA LEU A 241 14.22 -15.17 0.60
C LEU A 241 12.97 -14.64 -0.15
N THR A 242 12.70 -13.35 -0.08
CA THR A 242 11.66 -12.73 -0.90
C THR A 242 12.04 -12.77 -2.39
N CYS A 243 13.32 -12.53 -2.75
CA CYS A 243 13.79 -12.72 -4.13
C CYS A 243 13.62 -14.18 -4.59
N VAL A 244 13.93 -15.15 -3.73
CA VAL A 244 13.67 -16.59 -4.01
C VAL A 244 12.18 -16.82 -4.26
N ALA A 245 11.30 -16.36 -3.36
CA ALA A 245 9.86 -16.52 -3.46
C ALA A 245 9.28 -15.90 -4.74
N GLN A 246 9.75 -14.72 -5.10
CA GLN A 246 9.28 -13.96 -6.26
C GLN A 246 9.68 -14.59 -7.61
N THR A 247 10.62 -15.54 -7.65
CA THR A 247 10.87 -16.31 -8.87
C THR A 247 9.71 -17.24 -9.22
N TYR A 248 8.88 -17.61 -8.25
CA TYR A 248 7.68 -18.41 -8.41
C TYR A 248 6.45 -17.55 -8.75
N GLY A 249 6.31 -16.40 -8.11
CA GLY A 249 5.21 -15.46 -8.36
C GLY A 249 5.43 -14.13 -7.63
N PRO A 250 4.98 -13.00 -8.22
CA PRO A 250 5.32 -11.66 -7.75
C PRO A 250 4.76 -11.32 -6.36
N HIS A 251 3.74 -12.04 -5.91
CA HIS A 251 3.10 -11.81 -4.61
C HIS A 251 3.61 -12.73 -3.50
N SER A 252 4.59 -13.59 -3.82
CA SER A 252 5.21 -14.49 -2.86
C SER A 252 6.37 -13.79 -2.13
N SER A 253 6.49 -14.03 -0.81
CA SER A 253 7.52 -13.40 0.03
C SER A 253 7.76 -14.17 1.31
N TYR A 254 8.93 -14.00 1.89
CA TYR A 254 9.19 -14.37 3.27
C TYR A 254 8.99 -13.14 4.17
N PHE A 255 8.23 -13.31 5.23
CA PHE A 255 8.04 -12.31 6.28
C PHE A 255 8.92 -12.65 7.48
N SER A 256 9.83 -11.74 7.84
CA SER A 256 10.44 -11.77 9.16
C SER A 256 9.35 -11.64 10.24
N PRO A 257 9.61 -11.99 11.50
CA PRO A 257 8.62 -11.83 12.57
C PRO A 257 8.03 -10.42 12.67
N GLU A 258 8.83 -9.39 12.38
CA GLU A 258 8.35 -8.01 12.37
C GLU A 258 7.35 -7.74 11.22
N LEU A 259 7.68 -8.23 10.01
CA LEU A 259 6.80 -8.06 8.84
C LEU A 259 5.51 -8.88 8.98
N GLU A 260 5.59 -10.04 9.64
CA GLU A 260 4.43 -10.86 10.00
C GLU A 260 3.52 -10.12 10.97
N GLU A 261 4.08 -9.52 12.03
CA GLU A 261 3.32 -8.72 13.00
C GLU A 261 2.63 -7.54 12.32
N ASP A 262 3.33 -6.80 11.44
CA ASP A 262 2.76 -5.67 10.70
C ASP A 262 1.63 -6.14 9.74
N PHE A 263 1.76 -7.31 9.12
CA PHE A 263 0.70 -7.93 8.34
C PHE A 263 -0.51 -8.28 9.20
N ASP A 264 -0.31 -8.93 10.34
CA ASP A 264 -1.38 -9.28 11.29
C ASP A 264 -2.10 -8.02 11.80
N ILE A 265 -1.37 -6.95 12.17
CA ILE A 265 -1.94 -5.65 12.56
C ILE A 265 -2.82 -5.08 11.45
N SER A 266 -2.34 -5.16 10.20
CA SER A 266 -3.07 -4.64 9.04
C SER A 266 -4.38 -5.39 8.76
N MET A 267 -4.46 -6.66 9.17
CA MET A 267 -5.63 -7.51 8.98
C MET A 267 -6.62 -7.46 10.14
N LYS A 268 -6.14 -7.40 11.40
CA LYS A 268 -7.02 -7.28 12.57
C LYS A 268 -7.36 -5.83 12.98
N LEU A 269 -6.74 -4.84 12.32
CA LEU A 269 -6.88 -3.40 12.59
C LEU A 269 -6.71 -3.02 14.06
N SER A 270 -5.86 -3.75 14.78
CA SER A 270 -5.48 -3.44 16.15
C SER A 270 -4.04 -3.84 16.44
N LEU A 271 -3.43 -3.16 17.38
CA LEU A 271 -2.08 -3.48 17.88
C LEU A 271 -2.01 -3.25 19.38
N VAL A 272 -1.05 -3.90 20.04
CA VAL A 272 -0.77 -3.61 21.45
C VAL A 272 0.39 -2.63 21.55
N GLY A 273 0.17 -1.50 22.23
CA GLY A 273 1.18 -0.46 22.37
C GLY A 273 0.65 0.80 23.05
N ILE A 274 1.22 1.94 22.71
CA ILE A 274 0.84 3.23 23.30
C ILE A 274 -0.17 4.05 22.49
N GLY A 275 -0.33 3.77 21.20
CA GLY A 275 -1.24 4.51 20.33
C GLY A 275 -0.69 5.85 19.88
N ALA A 276 0.53 5.87 19.33
CA ALA A 276 1.15 7.03 18.69
C ALA A 276 1.72 6.68 17.33
N LEU A 277 1.55 7.56 16.33
CA LEU A 277 2.22 7.48 15.03
C LEU A 277 3.58 8.17 15.14
N LEU A 278 4.62 7.47 14.79
CA LEU A 278 6.01 7.91 14.95
C LEU A 278 6.69 8.11 13.60
N THR A 279 7.65 9.04 13.56
CA THR A 279 8.54 9.26 12.40
C THR A 279 9.94 9.62 12.88
N SER A 280 10.93 9.52 11.98
CA SER A 280 12.27 10.03 12.24
C SER A 280 12.35 11.53 11.94
N ASP A 281 12.92 12.31 12.84
CA ASP A 281 13.21 13.74 12.65
C ASP A 281 14.57 14.11 13.26
N ASN A 282 15.59 14.27 12.42
CA ASN A 282 16.96 14.65 12.83
C ASN A 282 17.61 13.70 13.84
N GLY A 283 17.44 12.38 13.66
CA GLY A 283 17.93 11.36 14.58
C GLY A 283 17.04 11.14 15.81
N TYR A 284 16.00 11.95 15.99
CA TYR A 284 15.00 11.76 17.05
C TYR A 284 13.78 10.99 16.52
N THR A 285 13.18 10.18 17.36
CA THR A 285 11.84 9.62 17.10
C THR A 285 10.78 10.62 17.52
N LYS A 286 10.08 11.21 16.54
CA LYS A 286 9.06 12.24 16.75
C LYS A 286 7.65 11.68 16.67
N ILE A 287 6.76 12.14 17.56
CA ILE A 287 5.34 11.84 17.52
C ILE A 287 4.67 12.72 16.45
N VAL A 288 4.09 12.09 15.43
CA VAL A 288 3.34 12.78 14.37
C VAL A 288 1.93 13.09 14.84
N ARG A 289 1.27 12.09 15.42
CA ARG A 289 -0.09 12.22 15.99
C ARG A 289 -0.37 11.14 17.02
N ILE A 290 -1.30 11.41 17.91
CA ILE A 290 -1.83 10.47 18.88
C ILE A 290 -3.07 9.79 18.29
N ILE A 291 -3.17 8.47 18.46
CA ILE A 291 -4.32 7.69 17.99
C ILE A 291 -5.43 7.76 19.06
N PRO A 292 -6.63 8.22 18.69
CA PRO A 292 -7.74 8.35 19.65
C PRO A 292 -8.08 7.00 20.33
N GLY A 293 -8.34 7.05 21.63
CA GLY A 293 -8.71 5.89 22.43
C GLY A 293 -7.54 5.01 22.90
N GLY A 294 -6.32 5.24 22.38
CA GLY A 294 -5.11 4.55 22.85
C GLY A 294 -4.58 5.07 24.18
N PRO A 295 -3.61 4.36 24.82
CA PRO A 295 -3.01 4.77 26.09
C PRO A 295 -2.44 6.19 26.10
N ALA A 296 -1.76 6.60 25.05
CA ALA A 296 -1.22 7.96 24.91
C ALA A 296 -2.34 9.02 24.93
N ALA A 297 -3.45 8.77 24.21
CA ALA A 297 -4.61 9.66 24.23
C ALA A 297 -5.28 9.73 25.60
N LYS A 298 -5.48 8.57 26.24
CA LYS A 298 -6.08 8.48 27.60
C LYS A 298 -5.23 9.20 28.65
N SER A 299 -3.90 9.17 28.51
CA SER A 299 -3.00 9.85 29.45
C SER A 299 -3.02 11.38 29.32
N GLY A 300 -3.30 11.89 28.13
CA GLY A 300 -3.25 13.33 27.80
C GLY A 300 -1.87 13.98 27.91
N LYS A 301 -0.82 13.20 28.25
CA LYS A 301 0.54 13.70 28.54
C LYS A 301 1.40 13.82 27.29
N LEU A 302 1.23 12.93 26.29
CA LEU A 302 1.94 12.95 25.03
C LEU A 302 1.20 13.83 24.01
N LYS A 303 1.96 14.55 23.20
CA LYS A 303 1.45 15.45 22.15
C LYS A 303 2.16 15.22 20.82
N ALA A 304 1.55 15.67 19.74
CA ALA A 304 2.25 15.80 18.46
C ALA A 304 3.48 16.71 18.62
N ASP A 305 4.50 16.43 17.83
CA ASP A 305 5.83 17.08 17.82
C ASP A 305 6.72 16.82 19.05
N ASP A 306 6.27 16.07 20.06
CA ASP A 306 7.17 15.59 21.11
C ASP A 306 8.21 14.62 20.51
N LYS A 307 9.47 14.73 21.00
CA LYS A 307 10.59 13.88 20.57
C LYS A 307 10.95 12.91 21.66
N ILE A 308 10.93 11.62 21.36
CA ILE A 308 11.32 10.56 22.29
C ILE A 308 12.84 10.40 22.16
N ILE A 309 13.54 10.40 23.29
CA ILE A 309 15.02 10.25 23.38
C ILE A 309 15.44 8.97 24.08
N ALA A 310 14.61 8.41 24.95
CA ALA A 310 14.88 7.12 25.58
C ALA A 310 13.59 6.35 25.86
N VAL A 311 13.71 5.02 25.91
CA VAL A 311 12.62 4.09 26.28
C VAL A 311 13.10 3.20 27.42
N THR A 312 12.28 3.11 28.47
CA THR A 312 12.56 2.29 29.65
C THR A 312 11.46 1.23 29.82
N GLN A 313 11.85 -0.05 29.95
CA GLN A 313 10.94 -1.13 30.32
C GLN A 313 10.64 -1.08 31.83
N GLU A 314 9.62 -1.81 32.30
CA GLU A 314 9.13 -1.76 33.68
C GLU A 314 10.27 -1.96 34.72
N ASP A 315 11.17 -2.91 34.46
CA ASP A 315 12.28 -3.27 35.37
C ASP A 315 13.66 -3.04 34.72
N GLY A 316 13.75 -2.19 33.70
CA GLY A 316 14.96 -1.97 32.91
C GLY A 316 15.59 -0.60 33.08
N GLU A 317 16.82 -0.49 32.61
CA GLU A 317 17.51 0.79 32.45
C GLU A 317 17.00 1.55 31.21
N PRO A 318 17.08 2.89 31.19
CA PRO A 318 16.75 3.70 30.03
C PRO A 318 17.63 3.35 28.82
N VAL A 319 17.03 2.95 27.71
CA VAL A 319 17.70 2.72 26.44
C VAL A 319 17.68 4.02 25.64
N ASP A 320 18.85 4.59 25.37
CA ASP A 320 18.99 5.74 24.46
C ASP A 320 18.58 5.32 23.03
N ILE A 321 17.64 6.05 22.44
CA ILE A 321 17.12 5.78 21.09
C ILE A 321 17.44 6.86 20.07
N VAL A 322 18.31 7.82 20.42
CA VAL A 322 18.78 8.84 19.46
C VAL A 322 19.58 8.16 18.34
N ASP A 323 19.33 8.54 17.10
CA ASP A 323 19.86 7.90 15.88
C ASP A 323 19.47 6.40 15.68
N MET A 324 18.58 5.86 16.51
CA MET A 324 17.98 4.54 16.29
C MET A 324 16.90 4.60 15.21
N SER A 325 16.82 3.56 14.36
CA SER A 325 15.74 3.47 13.38
C SER A 325 14.36 3.39 14.05
N VAL A 326 13.35 4.05 13.49
CA VAL A 326 11.98 4.06 14.06
C VAL A 326 11.44 2.63 14.24
N THR A 327 11.78 1.72 13.33
CA THR A 327 11.41 0.30 13.45
C THR A 327 11.94 -0.33 14.73
N ASN A 328 13.21 -0.07 15.08
CA ASN A 328 13.80 -0.59 16.31
C ASN A 328 13.21 0.10 17.56
N VAL A 329 12.97 1.39 17.49
CA VAL A 329 12.28 2.13 18.57
C VAL A 329 10.87 1.58 18.82
N VAL A 330 10.12 1.29 17.76
CA VAL A 330 8.76 0.71 17.86
C VAL A 330 8.80 -0.65 18.58
N LYS A 331 9.83 -1.49 18.35
CA LYS A 331 10.00 -2.76 19.09
C LYS A 331 10.14 -2.55 20.60
N LEU A 332 10.83 -1.49 21.02
CA LEU A 332 10.98 -1.16 22.43
C LEU A 332 9.69 -0.58 23.03
N ILE A 333 8.91 0.13 22.24
CA ILE A 333 7.66 0.75 22.68
C ILE A 333 6.51 -0.24 22.73
N ARG A 334 6.37 -1.15 21.73
CA ARG A 334 5.42 -2.27 21.73
C ARG A 334 5.80 -3.28 22.81
N GLY A 335 4.89 -4.17 23.17
CA GLY A 335 5.09 -5.25 24.15
C GLY A 335 3.76 -5.85 24.56
N GLU A 336 3.76 -6.68 25.60
CA GLU A 336 2.57 -7.34 26.07
C GLU A 336 1.54 -6.36 26.68
N LYS A 337 0.26 -6.65 26.49
CA LYS A 337 -0.84 -5.86 27.05
C LYS A 337 -0.75 -5.85 28.58
N GLY A 338 -0.92 -4.67 29.17
CA GLY A 338 -0.87 -4.47 30.62
C GLY A 338 0.52 -4.15 31.16
N THR A 339 1.60 -4.31 30.40
CA THR A 339 2.96 -3.96 30.83
C THR A 339 3.21 -2.46 30.74
N LYS A 340 4.13 -1.94 31.56
CA LYS A 340 4.50 -0.52 31.57
C LYS A 340 5.66 -0.23 30.62
N VAL A 341 5.62 0.96 30.03
CA VAL A 341 6.74 1.55 29.29
C VAL A 341 6.86 3.02 29.68
N THR A 342 8.08 3.46 29.98
CA THR A 342 8.37 4.87 30.25
C THR A 342 9.11 5.47 29.07
N LEU A 343 8.60 6.58 28.55
CA LEU A 343 9.21 7.37 27.49
C LEU A 343 9.84 8.61 28.09
N THR A 344 11.14 8.81 27.84
CA THR A 344 11.78 10.11 28.08
C THR A 344 11.63 10.96 26.85
N ILE A 345 10.95 12.10 26.97
CA ILE A 345 10.61 12.97 25.84
C ILE A 345 11.21 14.36 26.01
N LEU A 346 11.45 15.03 24.87
CA LEU A 346 11.64 16.47 24.75
C LEU A 346 10.32 17.07 24.24
N PRO A 347 9.60 17.85 25.06
CA PRO A 347 8.31 18.43 24.68
C PRO A 347 8.43 19.38 23.49
N GLY A 348 7.70 19.11 22.40
CA GLY A 348 7.73 19.91 21.17
C GLY A 348 7.23 21.35 21.37
N ALA A 349 6.21 21.51 22.19
CA ALA A 349 5.58 22.81 22.47
C ALA A 349 6.48 23.78 23.28
N LYS A 350 7.49 23.29 24.00
CA LYS A 350 8.38 24.11 24.84
C LYS A 350 9.61 24.64 24.11
N GLY A 351 9.81 24.28 22.83
CA GLY A 351 10.88 24.77 22.00
C GLY A 351 12.26 24.15 22.29
N HIS A 352 13.29 24.73 21.66
CA HIS A 352 14.68 24.27 21.83
C HIS A 352 15.18 24.57 23.25
N GLY A 353 15.70 23.53 23.94
CA GLY A 353 16.23 23.64 25.30
C GLY A 353 15.24 23.21 26.40
N SER A 354 14.09 22.59 26.03
CA SER A 354 13.21 21.98 27.04
C SER A 354 13.90 20.87 27.78
N MET A 355 13.65 20.79 29.10
CA MET A 355 14.14 19.67 29.94
C MET A 355 13.41 18.39 29.59
N PRO A 356 14.11 17.24 29.57
CA PRO A 356 13.47 15.96 29.37
C PRO A 356 12.40 15.65 30.41
N GLU A 357 11.31 15.02 29.98
CA GLU A 357 10.21 14.59 30.84
C GLU A 357 9.99 13.09 30.70
N ASN A 358 9.74 12.40 31.81
CA ASN A 358 9.43 10.97 31.81
C ASN A 358 7.90 10.76 31.86
N ILE A 359 7.40 10.02 30.89
CA ILE A 359 5.97 9.68 30.78
C ILE A 359 5.83 8.17 30.78
N THR A 360 5.25 7.63 31.85
CA THR A 360 4.95 6.20 31.97
C THR A 360 3.54 5.92 31.44
N LEU A 361 3.43 4.92 30.57
CA LEU A 361 2.18 4.44 29.97
C LEU A 361 2.05 2.93 30.20
N ILE A 362 0.81 2.47 30.29
CA ILE A 362 0.48 1.04 30.30
C ILE A 362 0.08 0.67 28.87
N ARG A 363 0.73 -0.34 28.30
CA ARG A 363 0.40 -0.84 26.97
C ARG A 363 -1.01 -1.43 26.95
N ASP A 364 -1.78 -1.08 25.95
CA ASP A 364 -3.14 -1.59 25.78
C ASP A 364 -3.42 -1.78 24.27
N GLU A 365 -4.52 -2.42 23.98
CA GLU A 365 -5.00 -2.55 22.61
C GLU A 365 -5.38 -1.18 22.02
N VAL A 366 -4.84 -0.89 20.85
CA VAL A 366 -5.10 0.33 20.09
C VAL A 366 -5.83 -0.05 18.81
N LYS A 367 -7.10 0.36 18.68
CA LYS A 367 -7.94 0.11 17.49
C LYS A 367 -7.67 1.16 16.42
N LEU A 368 -7.43 0.71 15.18
CA LEU A 368 -7.13 1.56 14.03
C LEU A 368 -8.40 1.99 13.30
N LYS A 369 -9.31 2.69 13.98
CA LYS A 369 -10.64 3.08 13.45
C LYS A 369 -10.62 3.78 12.10
N ASN A 370 -9.57 4.54 11.77
CA ASN A 370 -9.45 5.23 10.48
C ASN A 370 -9.18 4.28 9.30
N SER A 371 -8.91 2.99 9.57
CA SER A 371 -8.70 1.94 8.57
C SER A 371 -9.89 0.98 8.47
N GLU A 372 -10.96 1.24 9.23
CA GLU A 372 -12.21 0.48 9.17
C GLU A 372 -13.10 0.96 8.03
N ALA A 373 -14.07 0.13 7.63
CA ALA A 373 -15.14 0.55 6.73
C ALA A 373 -15.91 1.74 7.34
N SER A 374 -16.20 2.73 6.53
CA SER A 374 -16.93 3.91 6.97
C SER A 374 -18.13 4.20 6.07
N GLY A 375 -19.23 4.68 6.67
CA GLY A 375 -20.46 5.05 5.99
C GLY A 375 -20.75 6.54 6.09
N SER A 376 -21.19 7.15 4.97
CA SER A 376 -21.69 8.51 4.94
C SER A 376 -22.87 8.63 3.99
N ILE A 377 -23.65 9.71 4.10
CA ILE A 377 -24.82 9.94 3.25
C ILE A 377 -24.65 11.26 2.52
N ARG A 378 -24.81 11.22 1.18
CA ARG A 378 -24.89 12.42 0.34
C ARG A 378 -26.29 12.61 -0.20
N LYS A 379 -26.69 13.87 -0.39
CA LYS A 379 -27.95 14.24 -1.00
C LYS A 379 -27.67 14.73 -2.42
N VAL A 380 -28.44 14.21 -3.38
CA VAL A 380 -28.38 14.60 -4.80
C VAL A 380 -29.81 14.81 -5.31
N LYS A 381 -29.99 15.65 -6.33
CA LYS A 381 -31.30 15.82 -6.97
C LYS A 381 -31.40 14.90 -8.19
N ASP A 382 -32.54 14.20 -8.34
CA ASP A 382 -32.84 13.49 -9.58
C ASP A 382 -33.29 14.47 -10.69
N ALA A 383 -33.59 13.93 -11.88
CA ALA A 383 -34.04 14.74 -13.03
C ALA A 383 -35.32 15.53 -12.77
N ASP A 384 -36.20 15.05 -11.89
CA ASP A 384 -37.45 15.70 -11.49
C ASP A 384 -37.24 16.71 -10.34
N GLY A 385 -36.01 16.89 -9.83
CA GLY A 385 -35.67 17.79 -8.72
C GLY A 385 -35.93 17.21 -7.32
N LYS A 386 -36.33 15.93 -7.22
CA LYS A 386 -36.51 15.22 -5.95
C LYS A 386 -35.13 14.94 -5.31
N ILE A 387 -35.02 15.14 -4.00
CA ILE A 387 -33.82 14.85 -3.26
C ILE A 387 -33.72 13.34 -3.01
N LEU A 388 -32.66 12.73 -3.52
CA LEU A 388 -32.25 11.36 -3.23
C LEU A 388 -31.19 11.35 -2.14
N LYS A 389 -31.23 10.36 -1.26
CA LYS A 389 -30.18 10.05 -0.27
C LYS A 389 -29.32 8.91 -0.79
N ILE A 390 -28.06 9.15 -1.04
CA ILE A 390 -27.11 8.13 -1.48
C ILE A 390 -26.17 7.77 -0.33
N GLY A 391 -26.20 6.51 0.11
CA GLY A 391 -25.25 5.96 1.07
C GLY A 391 -23.91 5.70 0.39
N ILE A 392 -22.81 6.11 1.01
CA ILE A 392 -21.47 5.88 0.52
C ILE A 392 -20.75 5.03 1.56
N ILE A 393 -20.23 3.88 1.13
CA ILE A 393 -19.40 2.98 1.92
C ILE A 393 -17.98 3.07 1.39
N ASP A 394 -17.06 3.58 2.19
CA ASP A 394 -15.63 3.55 1.92
C ASP A 394 -15.04 2.31 2.60
N LEU A 395 -14.52 1.38 1.80
CA LEU A 395 -13.92 0.14 2.27
C LEU A 395 -12.43 0.10 1.87
N PRO A 396 -11.52 0.45 2.79
CA PRO A 396 -10.09 0.53 2.47
C PRO A 396 -9.42 -0.83 2.26
N ARG A 397 -9.96 -1.92 2.85
CA ARG A 397 -9.41 -3.27 2.78
C ARG A 397 -10.46 -4.32 3.19
N PHE A 398 -10.31 -5.56 2.70
CA PHE A 398 -11.06 -6.72 3.17
C PHE A 398 -10.38 -7.33 4.41
N TYR A 399 -10.49 -6.66 5.55
CA TYR A 399 -9.84 -7.03 6.80
C TYR A 399 -10.62 -8.11 7.57
N LEU A 400 -9.86 -8.97 8.27
CA LEU A 400 -10.39 -10.04 9.11
C LEU A 400 -9.40 -10.36 10.22
N ASP A 401 -9.85 -10.39 11.47
CA ASP A 401 -9.09 -11.02 12.55
C ASP A 401 -9.17 -12.53 12.43
N PHE A 402 -8.21 -13.12 11.72
CA PHE A 402 -8.17 -14.56 11.45
C PHE A 402 -8.07 -15.40 12.73
N GLU A 403 -7.30 -14.94 13.72
CA GLU A 403 -7.08 -15.70 14.94
C GLU A 403 -8.35 -15.73 15.80
N ALA A 404 -9.00 -14.59 16.01
CA ALA A 404 -10.25 -14.50 16.71
C ALA A 404 -11.37 -15.27 15.99
N ALA A 405 -11.43 -15.19 14.67
CA ALA A 405 -12.39 -15.93 13.86
C ALA A 405 -12.20 -17.46 13.93
N ILE A 406 -10.94 -17.94 14.01
CA ILE A 406 -10.63 -19.39 14.17
C ILE A 406 -10.96 -19.86 15.60
N ARG A 407 -10.73 -19.03 16.62
CA ARG A 407 -11.13 -19.36 18.00
C ARG A 407 -12.64 -19.41 18.19
N GLY A 408 -13.42 -18.86 17.24
CA GLY A 408 -14.87 -18.76 17.37
C GLY A 408 -15.35 -17.60 18.26
N ASP A 409 -14.51 -16.57 18.43
CA ASP A 409 -14.90 -15.37 19.20
C ASP A 409 -16.12 -14.72 18.54
N SER A 410 -17.10 -14.28 19.31
CA SER A 410 -18.36 -13.71 18.78
C SER A 410 -18.16 -12.30 18.20
N ASP A 411 -17.18 -11.55 18.68
CA ASP A 411 -16.92 -10.16 18.32
C ASP A 411 -15.51 -9.99 17.73
N PHE A 412 -15.23 -10.68 16.62
CA PHE A 412 -13.98 -10.47 15.89
C PHE A 412 -14.12 -9.38 14.81
N LYS A 413 -13.06 -8.68 14.52
CA LYS A 413 -13.01 -7.64 13.50
C LYS A 413 -13.17 -8.24 12.11
N SER A 414 -14.16 -7.75 11.33
CA SER A 414 -14.53 -8.25 10.01
C SER A 414 -15.11 -7.12 9.16
N SER A 415 -14.61 -6.97 7.93
CA SER A 415 -15.08 -5.94 7.01
C SER A 415 -16.52 -6.16 6.56
N SER A 416 -16.93 -7.41 6.31
CA SER A 416 -18.31 -7.72 5.91
C SER A 416 -19.31 -7.41 7.03
N ARG A 417 -18.96 -7.68 8.30
CA ARG A 417 -19.79 -7.30 9.45
C ARG A 417 -19.93 -5.79 9.61
N ASP A 418 -18.82 -5.06 9.48
CA ASP A 418 -18.86 -3.60 9.58
C ASP A 418 -19.74 -3.01 8.47
N VAL A 419 -19.60 -3.51 7.22
CA VAL A 419 -20.46 -3.09 6.11
C VAL A 419 -21.93 -3.47 6.37
N ALA A 420 -22.24 -4.66 6.89
CA ALA A 420 -23.60 -5.03 7.25
C ALA A 420 -24.21 -4.06 8.28
N ASN A 421 -23.44 -3.62 9.27
CA ASN A 421 -23.88 -2.62 10.22
C ASN A 421 -24.11 -1.24 9.60
N ILE A 422 -23.27 -0.83 8.64
CA ILE A 422 -23.46 0.41 7.87
C ILE A 422 -24.75 0.32 7.05
N LEU A 423 -24.99 -0.81 6.36
CA LEU A 423 -26.23 -1.03 5.58
C LEU A 423 -27.49 -0.98 6.45
N LYS A 424 -27.48 -1.56 7.65
CA LYS A 424 -28.58 -1.42 8.63
C LYS A 424 -28.86 0.03 9.03
N ASN A 425 -27.80 0.85 9.14
CA ASN A 425 -27.97 2.27 9.41
C ASN A 425 -28.55 3.00 8.18
N PHE A 426 -28.12 2.65 6.98
CA PHE A 426 -28.65 3.21 5.73
C PHE A 426 -30.12 2.86 5.52
N GLU A 427 -30.56 1.66 5.92
CA GLU A 427 -31.97 1.26 5.92
C GLU A 427 -32.82 2.16 6.84
N LYS A 428 -32.35 2.43 8.08
CA LYS A 428 -33.03 3.35 9.01
C LYS A 428 -33.12 4.76 8.45
N GLU A 429 -32.09 5.23 7.76
CA GLU A 429 -32.01 6.53 7.10
C GLU A 429 -32.77 6.59 5.79
N LYS A 430 -33.27 5.45 5.29
CA LYS A 430 -34.00 5.28 4.04
C LYS A 430 -33.21 5.82 2.85
N VAL A 431 -31.98 5.32 2.66
CA VAL A 431 -31.17 5.68 1.49
C VAL A 431 -31.81 5.10 0.21
N ASP A 432 -31.76 5.86 -0.88
CA ASP A 432 -32.34 5.48 -2.18
C ASP A 432 -31.37 4.61 -3.00
N GLY A 433 -30.06 4.68 -2.72
CA GLY A 433 -29.01 3.91 -3.40
C GLY A 433 -27.72 3.86 -2.59
N VAL A 434 -26.82 2.92 -2.92
CA VAL A 434 -25.54 2.74 -2.25
C VAL A 434 -24.38 2.77 -3.26
N VAL A 435 -23.35 3.57 -2.96
CA VAL A 435 -22.03 3.55 -3.61
C VAL A 435 -21.08 2.79 -2.69
N MET A 436 -20.45 1.71 -3.18
CA MET A 436 -19.34 1.00 -2.56
C MET A 436 -18.04 1.50 -3.19
N ASP A 437 -17.24 2.23 -2.43
CA ASP A 437 -15.93 2.72 -2.90
C ASP A 437 -14.83 1.72 -2.57
N LEU A 438 -14.29 1.07 -3.60
CA LEU A 438 -13.16 0.14 -3.53
C LEU A 438 -11.92 0.70 -4.22
N ARG A 439 -11.89 1.99 -4.54
CA ARG A 439 -10.68 2.60 -5.12
C ARG A 439 -9.52 2.47 -4.14
N SER A 440 -8.36 2.06 -4.66
CA SER A 440 -7.14 1.82 -3.89
C SER A 440 -7.24 0.72 -2.82
N ASN A 441 -8.29 -0.11 -2.87
CA ASN A 441 -8.43 -1.28 -2.03
C ASN A 441 -7.65 -2.46 -2.62
N GLY A 442 -6.47 -2.77 -2.09
CA GLY A 442 -5.59 -3.87 -2.53
C GLY A 442 -6.10 -5.29 -2.21
N GLY A 443 -7.35 -5.44 -1.75
CA GLY A 443 -7.95 -6.73 -1.40
C GLY A 443 -7.80 -7.06 0.09
N GLY A 444 -7.62 -8.34 0.39
CA GLY A 444 -7.53 -8.88 1.75
C GLY A 444 -8.04 -10.31 1.84
N SER A 445 -8.91 -10.60 2.80
CA SER A 445 -9.46 -11.92 3.05
C SER A 445 -10.43 -12.38 1.95
N LEU A 446 -10.18 -13.56 1.37
CA LEU A 446 -11.11 -14.22 0.45
C LEU A 446 -12.47 -14.48 1.13
N ARG A 447 -12.46 -14.89 2.41
CA ARG A 447 -13.67 -15.11 3.19
C ARG A 447 -14.52 -13.84 3.28
N GLU A 448 -13.88 -12.71 3.49
CA GLU A 448 -14.55 -11.42 3.56
C GLU A 448 -15.14 -10.98 2.20
N ALA A 449 -14.45 -11.26 1.09
CA ALA A 449 -15.01 -10.99 -0.25
C ALA A 449 -16.27 -11.83 -0.51
N ILE A 450 -16.28 -13.09 -0.08
CA ILE A 450 -17.46 -13.97 -0.18
C ILE A 450 -18.60 -13.45 0.69
N ASN A 451 -18.36 -13.22 1.98
CA ASN A 451 -19.37 -12.75 2.92
C ASN A 451 -19.92 -11.36 2.52
N LEU A 452 -19.04 -10.45 2.06
CA LEU A 452 -19.47 -9.12 1.61
C LEU A 452 -20.36 -9.20 0.38
N THR A 453 -20.05 -10.10 -0.57
CA THR A 453 -20.89 -10.29 -1.76
C THR A 453 -22.28 -10.81 -1.38
N GLY A 454 -22.36 -11.74 -0.41
CA GLY A 454 -23.61 -12.27 0.12
C GLY A 454 -24.55 -11.21 0.69
N LEU A 455 -24.03 -10.06 1.18
CA LEU A 455 -24.90 -8.96 1.65
C LEU A 455 -25.80 -8.38 0.54
N PHE A 456 -25.46 -8.61 -0.74
CA PHE A 456 -26.13 -8.00 -1.90
C PHE A 456 -26.82 -9.01 -2.82
N ILE A 457 -26.57 -10.31 -2.69
CA ILE A 457 -27.19 -11.36 -3.48
C ILE A 457 -27.93 -12.34 -2.56
N ASP A 458 -28.84 -13.14 -3.11
CA ASP A 458 -29.33 -14.34 -2.46
C ASP A 458 -28.31 -15.48 -2.64
N LYS A 459 -28.66 -16.68 -2.35
CA LYS A 459 -27.78 -17.85 -2.48
C LYS A 459 -27.23 -18.02 -3.90
N GLY A 460 -25.91 -18.20 -4.02
CA GLY A 460 -25.30 -18.47 -5.32
C GLY A 460 -23.78 -18.59 -5.26
N PRO A 461 -23.13 -19.01 -6.38
CA PRO A 461 -21.69 -19.07 -6.48
C PRO A 461 -21.08 -17.67 -6.54
N ILE A 462 -19.98 -17.41 -5.87
CA ILE A 462 -19.30 -16.11 -5.85
C ILE A 462 -18.00 -16.14 -6.61
N VAL A 463 -17.22 -17.18 -6.43
CA VAL A 463 -15.91 -17.33 -7.05
C VAL A 463 -15.55 -18.82 -7.16
N GLN A 464 -14.84 -19.16 -8.23
CA GLN A 464 -14.25 -20.48 -8.44
C GLN A 464 -12.76 -20.40 -8.10
N VAL A 465 -12.23 -21.40 -7.39
CA VAL A 465 -10.82 -21.42 -6.95
C VAL A 465 -10.20 -22.73 -7.40
N ARG A 466 -9.09 -22.66 -8.14
CA ARG A 466 -8.37 -23.81 -8.67
C ARG A 466 -7.00 -23.95 -8.00
N ASN A 467 -6.73 -25.10 -7.41
CA ASN A 467 -5.43 -25.40 -6.80
C ASN A 467 -4.37 -25.84 -7.83
N SER A 468 -3.14 -26.07 -7.36
CA SER A 468 -2.01 -26.53 -8.19
C SER A 468 -2.24 -27.89 -8.85
N ARG A 469 -3.15 -28.72 -8.31
CA ARG A 469 -3.56 -30.02 -8.88
C ARG A 469 -4.69 -29.91 -9.89
N ARG A 470 -5.05 -28.69 -10.31
CA ARG A 470 -6.14 -28.41 -11.23
C ARG A 470 -7.54 -28.73 -10.71
N GLN A 471 -7.71 -28.98 -9.42
CA GLN A 471 -9.02 -29.21 -8.82
C GLN A 471 -9.70 -27.86 -8.57
N VAL A 472 -10.95 -27.74 -9.04
CA VAL A 472 -11.77 -26.52 -8.87
C VAL A 472 -12.69 -26.70 -7.67
N SER A 473 -12.74 -25.67 -6.82
CA SER A 473 -13.63 -25.57 -5.68
C SER A 473 -14.47 -24.30 -5.84
N ILE A 474 -15.78 -24.44 -5.85
CA ILE A 474 -16.70 -23.31 -5.95
C ILE A 474 -16.97 -22.78 -4.56
N LYS A 475 -16.89 -21.46 -4.37
CA LYS A 475 -17.24 -20.80 -3.13
C LYS A 475 -18.60 -20.11 -3.32
N TYR A 476 -19.51 -20.45 -2.43
CA TYR A 476 -20.89 -19.97 -2.41
C TYR A 476 -21.08 -18.95 -1.29
N ASP A 477 -22.13 -18.15 -1.41
CA ASP A 477 -22.68 -17.38 -0.31
C ASP A 477 -23.03 -18.33 0.86
N PRO A 478 -22.61 -18.01 2.10
CA PRO A 478 -22.85 -18.87 3.26
C PRO A 478 -24.31 -18.89 3.72
N ASP A 479 -25.13 -17.90 3.35
CA ASP A 479 -26.54 -17.79 3.73
C ASP A 479 -27.41 -17.24 2.58
N GLU A 480 -28.69 -17.05 2.81
CA GLU A 480 -29.67 -16.57 1.82
C GLU A 480 -30.19 -15.15 2.13
N GLU A 481 -29.65 -14.51 3.17
CA GLU A 481 -30.13 -13.20 3.61
C GLU A 481 -29.51 -12.07 2.77
N ILE A 482 -30.34 -11.33 2.04
CA ILE A 482 -29.89 -10.12 1.34
C ILE A 482 -30.06 -8.92 2.27
N HIS A 483 -28.96 -8.33 2.70
CA HIS A 483 -28.98 -7.15 3.56
C HIS A 483 -29.32 -5.86 2.83
N TYR A 484 -29.07 -5.78 1.52
CA TYR A 484 -29.37 -4.62 0.71
C TYR A 484 -29.87 -4.99 -0.69
N LYS A 485 -31.12 -4.63 -1.02
CA LYS A 485 -31.78 -4.93 -2.30
C LYS A 485 -31.87 -3.74 -3.25
N GLY A 486 -31.52 -2.54 -2.79
CA GLY A 486 -31.62 -1.30 -3.57
C GLY A 486 -30.56 -1.18 -4.67
N PRO A 487 -30.59 -0.06 -5.43
CA PRO A 487 -29.59 0.26 -6.44
C PRO A 487 -28.17 0.32 -5.87
N LEU A 488 -27.21 -0.35 -6.54
CA LEU A 488 -25.82 -0.47 -6.11
C LEU A 488 -24.88 0.00 -7.23
N LEU A 489 -23.88 0.81 -6.85
CA LEU A 489 -22.77 1.19 -7.69
C LEU A 489 -21.46 0.85 -6.97
N VAL A 490 -20.50 0.27 -7.69
CA VAL A 490 -19.16 -0.05 -7.15
C VAL A 490 -18.12 0.78 -7.88
N MET A 491 -17.37 1.58 -7.13
CA MET A 491 -16.22 2.32 -7.66
C MET A 491 -14.95 1.49 -7.58
N THR A 492 -14.18 1.45 -8.66
CA THR A 492 -12.88 0.75 -8.73
C THR A 492 -11.83 1.60 -9.44
N ASN A 493 -10.55 1.30 -9.22
CA ASN A 493 -9.45 1.84 -10.00
C ASN A 493 -8.36 0.77 -10.23
N LYS A 494 -7.27 1.10 -10.90
CA LYS A 494 -6.15 0.17 -11.14
C LYS A 494 -5.47 -0.36 -9.87
N LEU A 495 -5.71 0.23 -8.71
CA LEU A 495 -5.22 -0.26 -7.42
C LEU A 495 -6.22 -1.20 -6.72
N SER A 496 -7.45 -1.31 -7.21
CA SER A 496 -8.43 -2.28 -6.72
C SER A 496 -7.99 -3.68 -7.15
N SER A 497 -7.64 -4.57 -6.20
CA SER A 497 -7.07 -5.88 -6.55
C SER A 497 -7.62 -7.03 -5.72
N SER A 498 -7.43 -8.28 -6.22
CA SER A 498 -7.70 -9.51 -5.44
C SER A 498 -9.15 -9.61 -4.92
N ALA A 499 -9.39 -9.56 -3.60
CA ALA A 499 -10.72 -9.60 -2.98
C ALA A 499 -11.68 -8.52 -3.53
N SER A 500 -11.16 -7.32 -3.84
CA SER A 500 -11.93 -6.27 -4.52
C SER A 500 -12.39 -6.70 -5.91
N GLU A 501 -11.55 -7.44 -6.64
CA GLU A 501 -11.86 -7.95 -7.96
C GLU A 501 -12.86 -9.12 -7.91
N ILE A 502 -12.80 -9.94 -6.85
CA ILE A 502 -13.80 -10.99 -6.60
C ILE A 502 -15.18 -10.35 -6.38
N PHE A 503 -15.27 -9.38 -5.48
CA PHE A 503 -16.51 -8.67 -5.20
C PHE A 503 -17.06 -7.94 -6.44
N ALA A 504 -16.25 -7.06 -7.06
CA ALA A 504 -16.68 -6.30 -8.23
C ALA A 504 -17.04 -7.22 -9.41
N GLY A 505 -16.27 -8.31 -9.61
CA GLY A 505 -16.55 -9.32 -10.63
C GLY A 505 -17.87 -10.04 -10.41
N ALA A 506 -18.16 -10.47 -9.18
CA ALA A 506 -19.43 -11.12 -8.85
C ALA A 506 -20.62 -10.15 -9.03
N ILE A 507 -20.54 -8.92 -8.49
CA ILE A 507 -21.58 -7.89 -8.67
C ILE A 507 -21.87 -7.63 -10.15
N LYS A 508 -20.82 -7.59 -10.98
CA LYS A 508 -20.94 -7.42 -12.44
C LYS A 508 -21.60 -8.62 -13.12
N ASP A 509 -21.14 -9.83 -12.82
CA ASP A 509 -21.61 -11.06 -13.48
C ASP A 509 -23.08 -11.34 -13.13
N TYR A 510 -23.47 -11.13 -11.89
CA TYR A 510 -24.87 -11.18 -11.44
C TYR A 510 -25.73 -10.03 -11.99
N ARG A 511 -25.14 -9.04 -12.67
CA ARG A 511 -25.82 -7.78 -13.02
C ARG A 511 -26.53 -7.10 -11.84
N ARG A 512 -25.94 -7.27 -10.62
CA ARG A 512 -26.51 -6.78 -9.36
C ARG A 512 -26.30 -5.27 -9.15
N GLY A 513 -25.29 -4.70 -9.80
CA GLY A 513 -24.93 -3.29 -9.68
C GLY A 513 -24.12 -2.80 -10.87
N ILE A 514 -23.76 -1.52 -10.87
CA ILE A 514 -22.96 -0.86 -11.91
C ILE A 514 -21.54 -0.72 -11.41
N ILE A 515 -20.54 -1.08 -12.23
CA ILE A 515 -19.12 -0.89 -11.94
C ILE A 515 -18.64 0.37 -12.64
N VAL A 516 -18.01 1.28 -11.89
CA VAL A 516 -17.53 2.58 -12.41
C VAL A 516 -16.08 2.80 -11.99
N GLY A 517 -15.26 3.32 -12.89
CA GLY A 517 -13.86 3.65 -12.55
C GLY A 517 -12.89 3.63 -13.71
N ASP A 518 -11.63 3.19 -13.45
CA ASP A 518 -10.59 3.08 -14.45
C ASP A 518 -10.92 2.01 -15.50
N SER A 519 -10.18 1.97 -16.62
CA SER A 519 -10.43 1.00 -17.71
C SER A 519 -10.48 -0.45 -17.25
N ARG A 520 -9.88 -0.76 -16.11
CA ARG A 520 -9.89 -2.05 -15.42
C ARG A 520 -9.34 -1.93 -14.01
N THR A 521 -9.53 -2.98 -13.21
CA THR A 521 -8.86 -3.16 -11.93
C THR A 521 -7.43 -3.68 -12.13
N TYR A 522 -6.71 -3.98 -11.05
CA TYR A 522 -5.30 -4.38 -11.06
C TYR A 522 -4.99 -5.62 -11.90
N GLY A 523 -5.85 -6.64 -11.86
CA GLY A 523 -5.66 -7.88 -12.59
C GLY A 523 -4.96 -8.98 -11.79
N LYS A 524 -5.13 -9.05 -10.47
CA LYS A 524 -4.59 -10.13 -9.65
C LYS A 524 -5.61 -11.25 -9.51
N GLY A 525 -5.29 -12.43 -10.09
CA GLY A 525 -6.14 -13.63 -10.08
C GLY A 525 -5.65 -14.74 -9.14
N THR A 526 -4.75 -14.43 -8.19
CA THR A 526 -4.14 -15.43 -7.31
C THR A 526 -4.63 -15.34 -5.87
N VAL A 527 -4.78 -16.50 -5.21
CA VAL A 527 -5.05 -16.63 -3.77
C VAL A 527 -3.74 -16.85 -3.04
N LEU A 528 -3.51 -16.10 -1.98
CA LEU A 528 -2.33 -16.19 -1.15
C LEU A 528 -2.61 -17.01 0.11
N ASN A 529 -1.67 -17.90 0.45
CA ASN A 529 -1.59 -18.52 1.77
C ASN A 529 -0.40 -17.94 2.54
N VAL A 530 -0.58 -17.77 3.85
CA VAL A 530 0.47 -17.38 4.80
C VAL A 530 0.65 -18.53 5.78
N ILE A 531 1.84 -19.09 5.83
CA ILE A 531 2.18 -20.20 6.73
C ILE A 531 3.26 -19.74 7.70
N LYS A 532 2.93 -19.72 8.99
CA LYS A 532 3.87 -19.43 10.08
C LYS A 532 4.84 -20.60 10.21
N LEU A 533 6.14 -20.34 10.09
CA LEU A 533 7.18 -21.37 10.14
C LEU A 533 7.33 -21.95 11.55
N ASP A 534 7.06 -21.17 12.59
CA ASP A 534 7.07 -21.59 14.00
C ASP A 534 6.17 -22.84 14.22
N ARG A 535 5.06 -22.96 13.47
CA ARG A 535 4.18 -24.12 13.55
C ARG A 535 4.80 -25.43 13.04
N LEU A 536 5.83 -25.30 12.24
CA LEU A 536 6.61 -26.43 11.70
C LEU A 536 7.80 -26.81 12.59
N LEU A 537 8.15 -25.92 13.55
CA LEU A 537 9.32 -26.01 14.42
C LEU A 537 8.93 -26.27 15.88
N ARG A 538 7.98 -27.17 16.14
CA ARG A 538 7.39 -27.45 17.45
C ARG A 538 8.39 -27.84 18.54
N ASP A 539 9.55 -28.35 18.14
CA ASP A 539 10.60 -28.79 19.07
C ASP A 539 11.54 -27.67 19.53
N TYR A 540 11.27 -26.41 19.06
CA TYR A 540 12.08 -25.22 19.33
C TYR A 540 11.16 -24.10 19.87
N ASN A 541 10.81 -24.16 21.15
CA ASN A 541 9.75 -23.34 21.75
C ASN A 541 9.97 -21.81 21.73
N ASP A 542 11.23 -21.34 21.64
CA ASP A 542 11.56 -19.89 21.69
C ASP A 542 11.98 -19.28 20.35
N PHE A 543 11.81 -20.02 19.24
CA PHE A 543 12.33 -19.62 17.97
C PHE A 543 11.25 -18.96 17.09
N LYS A 544 11.31 -17.63 16.90
CA LYS A 544 10.46 -16.90 15.96
C LYS A 544 11.04 -16.95 14.56
N ALA A 545 10.50 -17.81 13.73
CA ALA A 545 10.99 -18.07 12.37
C ALA A 545 10.26 -17.23 11.30
N GLY A 546 9.24 -16.48 11.66
CA GLY A 546 8.43 -15.70 10.71
C GLY A 546 7.52 -16.60 9.86
N SER A 547 7.10 -16.10 8.71
CA SER A 547 6.14 -16.79 7.85
C SER A 547 6.49 -16.69 6.37
N VAL A 548 5.95 -17.61 5.58
CA VAL A 548 6.01 -17.59 4.11
C VAL A 548 4.62 -17.32 3.56
N LYS A 549 4.53 -16.25 2.77
CA LYS A 549 3.35 -15.91 1.98
C LYS A 549 3.62 -16.35 0.54
N PHE A 550 2.71 -17.11 -0.07
CA PHE A 550 2.87 -17.59 -1.43
C PHE A 550 1.53 -17.78 -2.15
N GLU A 551 1.57 -17.73 -3.46
CA GLU A 551 0.44 -17.97 -4.34
C GLU A 551 0.16 -19.47 -4.40
N SER A 552 -0.95 -19.91 -3.79
CA SER A 552 -1.30 -21.34 -3.69
C SER A 552 -2.38 -21.78 -4.67
N GLU A 553 -3.23 -20.85 -5.08
CA GLU A 553 -4.40 -21.11 -5.90
C GLU A 553 -4.65 -19.93 -6.85
N VAL A 554 -5.41 -20.17 -7.92
CA VAL A 554 -5.90 -19.15 -8.86
C VAL A 554 -7.41 -19.10 -8.75
N PHE A 555 -7.98 -17.89 -8.78
CA PHE A 555 -9.43 -17.74 -8.77
C PHE A 555 -9.98 -17.24 -10.11
N TYR A 556 -11.23 -17.60 -10.34
CA TYR A 556 -12.00 -17.27 -11.53
C TYR A 556 -13.35 -16.70 -11.13
N ARG A 557 -13.83 -15.78 -11.92
CA ARG A 557 -15.20 -15.28 -11.84
C ARG A 557 -16.20 -16.39 -12.12
N ILE A 558 -17.44 -16.18 -11.75
CA ILE A 558 -18.51 -17.15 -12.02
C ILE A 558 -18.77 -17.35 -13.53
N ASN A 559 -18.42 -16.38 -14.37
CA ASN A 559 -18.47 -16.50 -15.82
C ASN A 559 -17.29 -17.33 -16.40
N GLY A 560 -16.43 -17.89 -15.56
CA GLY A 560 -15.28 -18.71 -15.94
C GLY A 560 -13.99 -17.94 -16.28
N SER A 561 -14.04 -16.62 -16.39
CA SER A 561 -12.90 -15.78 -16.75
C SER A 561 -12.01 -15.51 -15.54
N SER A 562 -10.68 -15.65 -15.69
CA SER A 562 -9.74 -15.17 -14.64
C SER A 562 -9.66 -13.65 -14.65
N THR A 563 -9.43 -13.05 -13.48
CA THR A 563 -9.05 -11.63 -13.37
C THR A 563 -7.57 -11.41 -13.65
N GLN A 564 -6.76 -12.47 -13.69
CA GLN A 564 -5.31 -12.40 -13.89
C GLN A 564 -4.97 -11.56 -15.13
N GLN A 565 -4.12 -10.53 -14.99
CA GLN A 565 -3.72 -9.54 -16.00
C GLN A 565 -4.87 -8.64 -16.52
N LEU A 566 -6.07 -9.15 -16.68
CA LEU A 566 -7.18 -8.43 -17.32
C LEU A 566 -8.05 -7.62 -16.35
N GLY A 567 -8.08 -8.00 -15.07
CA GLY A 567 -8.90 -7.35 -14.07
C GLY A 567 -10.41 -7.44 -14.34
N VAL A 568 -11.17 -6.57 -13.70
CA VAL A 568 -12.59 -6.34 -13.93
C VAL A 568 -12.75 -5.02 -14.66
N LYS A 569 -13.33 -5.05 -15.86
CA LYS A 569 -13.63 -3.84 -16.63
C LYS A 569 -14.86 -3.15 -16.07
N PRO A 570 -14.85 -1.81 -15.93
CA PRO A 570 -16.04 -1.07 -15.51
C PRO A 570 -17.13 -1.11 -16.59
N ASP A 571 -18.33 -0.72 -16.21
CA ASP A 571 -19.44 -0.46 -17.11
C ASP A 571 -19.38 0.98 -17.64
N ILE A 572 -18.94 1.90 -16.77
CA ILE A 572 -18.72 3.31 -17.14
C ILE A 572 -17.30 3.70 -16.70
N GLN A 573 -16.47 4.06 -17.68
CA GLN A 573 -15.12 4.50 -17.42
C GLN A 573 -15.06 5.99 -17.03
N LEU A 574 -14.30 6.30 -15.99
CA LEU A 574 -13.97 7.67 -15.57
C LEU A 574 -12.48 7.95 -15.79
N PRO A 575 -12.12 9.18 -16.18
CA PRO A 575 -10.72 9.56 -16.31
C PRO A 575 -10.05 9.68 -14.94
N SER A 576 -8.85 9.11 -14.80
CA SER A 576 -8.07 9.19 -13.57
C SER A 576 -6.56 9.21 -13.83
N PHE A 577 -5.77 9.62 -12.83
CA PHE A 577 -4.30 9.54 -12.92
C PHE A 577 -3.79 8.11 -12.92
N THR A 578 -4.45 7.20 -12.20
CA THR A 578 -4.04 5.80 -12.09
C THR A 578 -4.08 5.08 -13.43
N GLU A 579 -4.95 5.53 -14.35
CA GLU A 579 -5.02 5.03 -15.73
C GLU A 579 -3.71 5.18 -16.50
N HIS A 580 -2.97 6.25 -16.23
CA HIS A 580 -1.73 6.64 -16.91
C HIS A 580 -0.46 6.14 -16.21
N MET A 581 -0.61 5.39 -15.10
CA MET A 581 0.49 4.77 -14.35
C MET A 581 0.71 3.33 -14.79
N GLU A 582 1.96 2.83 -14.67
CA GLU A 582 2.29 1.42 -14.88
C GLU A 582 1.84 0.61 -13.66
N ILE A 583 0.52 0.46 -13.50
CA ILE A 583 -0.14 -0.28 -12.42
C ILE A 583 -0.91 -1.44 -13.03
N GLY A 584 -0.64 -2.65 -12.56
CA GLY A 584 -1.31 -3.87 -13.00
C GLY A 584 -0.40 -5.09 -12.87
N GLU A 585 -1.02 -6.25 -12.88
CA GLU A 585 -0.32 -7.53 -12.76
C GLU A 585 0.68 -7.77 -13.88
N GLU A 586 0.38 -7.33 -15.09
CA GLU A 586 1.24 -7.48 -16.28
C GLU A 586 2.59 -6.76 -16.18
N PHE A 587 2.72 -5.79 -15.27
CA PHE A 587 3.99 -5.10 -15.03
C PHE A 587 4.90 -5.84 -14.05
N ASN A 588 4.39 -6.88 -13.37
CA ASN A 588 5.19 -7.69 -12.45
C ASN A 588 5.96 -8.78 -13.21
N GLU A 589 7.21 -8.98 -12.87
CA GLU A 589 7.96 -10.14 -13.35
C GLU A 589 7.37 -11.44 -12.76
N ASN A 590 7.45 -12.53 -13.50
CA ASN A 590 7.00 -13.86 -13.07
C ASN A 590 5.51 -13.98 -12.71
N HIS A 591 4.64 -13.07 -13.16
CA HIS A 591 3.19 -13.24 -13.00
C HIS A 591 2.67 -14.50 -13.72
N LEU A 592 1.55 -15.05 -13.28
CA LEU A 592 0.88 -16.17 -13.95
C LEU A 592 0.18 -15.66 -15.23
N PRO A 593 0.12 -16.45 -16.29
CA PRO A 593 -0.64 -16.10 -17.48
C PRO A 593 -2.15 -16.13 -17.19
N TRP A 594 -2.90 -15.34 -17.96
CA TRP A 594 -4.36 -15.43 -17.96
C TRP A 594 -4.83 -16.78 -18.52
N ASP A 595 -5.87 -17.34 -17.93
CA ASP A 595 -6.62 -18.47 -18.47
C ASP A 595 -8.10 -18.40 -18.03
N SER A 596 -8.90 -19.42 -18.42
CA SER A 596 -10.33 -19.52 -18.10
C SER A 596 -10.71 -20.95 -17.78
N ILE A 597 -11.86 -21.11 -17.13
CA ILE A 597 -12.53 -22.38 -16.84
C ILE A 597 -14.02 -22.27 -17.21
N ASP A 598 -14.77 -23.34 -17.06
CA ASP A 598 -16.19 -23.35 -17.39
C ASP A 598 -16.98 -22.35 -16.53
N PRO A 599 -17.94 -21.61 -17.14
CA PRO A 599 -18.81 -20.73 -16.41
C PRO A 599 -19.80 -21.50 -15.54
N LEU A 600 -20.34 -20.83 -14.51
CA LEU A 600 -21.37 -21.38 -13.63
C LEU A 600 -22.72 -20.71 -13.92
N ASP A 601 -23.79 -21.49 -13.80
CA ASP A 601 -25.14 -20.95 -13.81
C ASP A 601 -25.37 -20.05 -12.60
N HIS A 602 -25.98 -18.91 -12.82
CA HIS A 602 -26.26 -17.91 -11.79
C HIS A 602 -27.49 -17.07 -12.17
N LYS A 603 -28.06 -16.43 -11.17
CA LYS A 603 -29.20 -15.53 -11.33
C LYS A 603 -28.79 -14.25 -12.04
N ASP A 604 -29.65 -13.75 -12.92
CA ASP A 604 -29.56 -12.40 -13.50
C ASP A 604 -30.52 -11.46 -12.77
N TYR A 605 -29.98 -10.46 -12.07
CA TYR A 605 -30.78 -9.51 -11.30
C TYR A 605 -31.36 -8.38 -12.16
N ASP A 606 -30.78 -8.13 -13.33
CA ASP A 606 -31.17 -7.00 -14.17
C ASP A 606 -30.90 -7.23 -15.67
N PRO A 607 -31.79 -7.95 -16.38
CA PRO A 607 -31.61 -8.23 -17.80
C PRO A 607 -31.57 -6.99 -18.70
N GLU A 608 -32.18 -5.88 -18.29
CA GLU A 608 -32.20 -4.62 -19.07
C GLU A 608 -31.01 -3.69 -18.80
N ARG A 609 -30.12 -4.08 -17.89
CA ARG A 609 -29.00 -3.26 -17.38
C ARG A 609 -28.13 -2.68 -18.49
N GLU A 610 -27.83 -3.41 -19.55
CA GLU A 610 -26.94 -2.95 -20.61
C GLU A 610 -27.52 -1.74 -21.38
N LYS A 611 -28.84 -1.71 -21.58
CA LYS A 611 -29.53 -0.56 -22.19
C LYS A 611 -29.48 0.67 -21.27
N GLU A 612 -29.68 0.45 -19.97
CA GLU A 612 -29.64 1.52 -18.98
C GLU A 612 -28.24 2.11 -18.88
N ILE A 613 -27.19 1.26 -18.83
CA ILE A 613 -25.78 1.69 -18.80
C ILE A 613 -25.42 2.56 -20.00
N ALA A 614 -25.91 2.20 -21.20
CA ALA A 614 -25.66 3.01 -22.40
C ALA A 614 -26.24 4.44 -22.26
N VAL A 615 -27.45 4.57 -21.71
CA VAL A 615 -28.08 5.88 -21.46
C VAL A 615 -27.34 6.66 -20.38
N ILE A 616 -27.05 6.01 -19.24
CA ILE A 616 -26.36 6.64 -18.10
C ILE A 616 -24.96 7.06 -18.51
N GLY A 617 -24.24 6.22 -19.24
CA GLY A 617 -22.88 6.52 -19.74
C GLY A 617 -22.86 7.77 -20.63
N LYS A 618 -23.88 7.94 -21.47
CA LYS A 618 -24.04 9.15 -22.29
C LYS A 618 -24.29 10.39 -21.42
N ARG A 619 -25.23 10.31 -20.45
CA ARG A 619 -25.52 11.41 -19.51
C ARG A 619 -24.26 11.80 -18.73
N SER A 620 -23.52 10.82 -18.21
CA SER A 620 -22.24 11.03 -17.51
C SER A 620 -21.19 11.72 -18.40
N ALA A 621 -21.05 11.28 -19.65
CA ALA A 621 -20.12 11.90 -20.59
C ALA A 621 -20.48 13.37 -20.87
N GLU A 622 -21.77 13.67 -21.05
CA GLU A 622 -22.25 15.04 -21.28
C GLU A 622 -22.04 15.95 -20.07
N ARG A 623 -22.25 15.46 -18.83
CA ARG A 623 -21.96 16.20 -17.60
C ARG A 623 -20.47 16.53 -17.51
N ARG A 624 -19.60 15.52 -17.68
CA ARG A 624 -18.14 15.67 -17.59
C ARG A 624 -17.59 16.64 -18.65
N LEU A 625 -18.15 16.65 -19.84
CA LEU A 625 -17.78 17.62 -20.88
C LEU A 625 -18.10 19.07 -20.50
N LYS A 626 -19.18 19.29 -19.75
CA LYS A 626 -19.64 20.60 -19.30
C LYS A 626 -18.94 21.05 -18.01
N ASP A 627 -18.47 20.12 -17.19
CA ASP A 627 -17.84 20.43 -15.91
C ASP A 627 -16.38 20.90 -16.13
N PRO A 628 -16.08 22.16 -15.79
CA PRO A 628 -14.74 22.70 -15.94
C PRO A 628 -13.68 21.98 -15.08
N LYS A 629 -14.07 21.34 -13.96
CA LYS A 629 -13.15 20.55 -13.13
C LYS A 629 -12.57 19.36 -13.90
N TYR A 630 -13.38 18.71 -14.73
CA TYR A 630 -12.90 17.62 -15.59
C TYR A 630 -11.94 18.11 -16.67
N LYS A 631 -12.13 19.31 -17.21
CA LYS A 631 -11.18 19.91 -18.15
C LYS A 631 -9.79 20.10 -17.50
N VAL A 632 -9.76 20.57 -16.25
CA VAL A 632 -8.51 20.71 -15.49
C VAL A 632 -7.89 19.34 -15.19
N LEU A 633 -8.70 18.33 -14.81
CA LEU A 633 -8.22 16.97 -14.60
C LEU A 633 -7.54 16.44 -15.87
N LEU A 634 -8.18 16.52 -17.02
CA LEU A 634 -7.63 16.05 -18.30
C LEU A 634 -6.34 16.78 -18.70
N GLN A 635 -6.26 18.10 -18.45
CA GLN A 635 -5.03 18.86 -18.67
C GLN A 635 -3.90 18.39 -17.76
N ASN A 636 -4.20 18.10 -16.47
CA ASN A 636 -3.22 17.60 -15.52
C ASN A 636 -2.77 16.17 -15.86
N ILE A 637 -3.68 15.32 -16.33
CA ILE A 637 -3.35 13.98 -16.84
C ILE A 637 -2.40 14.09 -18.04
N LYS A 638 -2.74 14.90 -19.04
CA LYS A 638 -1.87 15.13 -20.20
C LYS A 638 -0.48 15.60 -19.79
N ARG A 639 -0.41 16.54 -18.84
CA ARG A 639 0.88 17.02 -18.31
C ARG A 639 1.66 15.91 -17.61
N PHE A 640 0.98 15.04 -16.87
CA PHE A 640 1.61 13.88 -16.24
C PHE A 640 2.22 12.94 -17.29
N ASP A 641 1.51 12.68 -18.39
CA ASP A 641 2.02 11.91 -19.52
C ASP A 641 3.25 12.58 -20.17
N ASP A 642 3.17 13.87 -20.43
CA ASP A 642 4.30 14.66 -20.98
C ASP A 642 5.51 14.62 -20.03
N TYR A 643 5.29 14.66 -18.70
CA TYR A 643 6.35 14.54 -17.71
C TYR A 643 6.97 13.14 -17.67
N LYS A 644 6.14 12.10 -17.76
CA LYS A 644 6.59 10.69 -17.81
C LYS A 644 7.45 10.41 -19.05
N LEU A 645 7.20 11.10 -20.15
CA LEU A 645 7.98 10.98 -21.39
C LEU A 645 9.37 11.65 -21.29
N ARG A 646 9.63 12.47 -20.26
CA ARG A 646 10.95 13.09 -20.06
C ARG A 646 11.97 12.03 -19.71
N LYS A 647 12.90 11.81 -20.63
CA LYS A 647 14.01 10.88 -20.40
C LYS A 647 15.13 11.51 -19.58
N GLU A 648 15.33 12.82 -19.68
CA GLU A 648 16.45 13.55 -19.07
C GLU A 648 15.99 14.82 -18.36
N ILE A 649 16.70 15.15 -17.29
CA ILE A 649 16.50 16.35 -16.49
C ILE A 649 17.74 17.23 -16.64
N SER A 650 17.55 18.49 -17.04
CA SER A 650 18.65 19.46 -17.14
C SER A 650 19.21 19.82 -15.77
N LEU A 651 20.54 19.90 -15.66
CA LEU A 651 21.26 20.34 -14.47
C LEU A 651 21.76 21.80 -14.61
N ASN A 652 21.33 22.53 -15.66
CA ASN A 652 21.56 23.94 -15.84
C ASN A 652 20.46 24.73 -15.11
N GLU A 653 20.85 25.64 -14.21
CA GLU A 653 19.90 26.37 -13.35
C GLU A 653 18.94 27.25 -14.16
N LYS A 654 19.42 27.92 -15.20
CA LYS A 654 18.60 28.80 -16.03
C LYS A 654 17.51 28.02 -16.78
N LYS A 655 17.88 26.87 -17.37
CA LYS A 655 16.94 25.99 -18.07
C LYS A 655 15.91 25.39 -17.12
N ARG A 656 16.36 24.84 -15.98
CA ARG A 656 15.47 24.26 -14.96
C ARG A 656 14.55 25.28 -14.31
N TRP A 657 15.04 26.51 -14.10
CA TRP A 657 14.20 27.59 -13.59
C TRP A 657 13.09 27.98 -14.56
N ALA A 658 13.40 28.08 -15.87
CA ALA A 658 12.40 28.33 -16.88
C ALA A 658 11.32 27.23 -16.93
N GLU A 659 11.73 25.98 -16.90
CA GLU A 659 10.81 24.82 -16.81
C GLU A 659 9.95 24.88 -15.55
N TYR A 660 10.56 25.13 -14.39
CA TYR A 660 9.86 25.25 -13.10
C TYR A 660 8.82 26.38 -13.10
N LEU A 661 9.18 27.56 -13.65
CA LEU A 661 8.25 28.69 -13.73
C LEU A 661 7.07 28.40 -14.67
N ALA A 662 7.32 27.74 -15.81
CA ALA A 662 6.26 27.33 -16.73
C ALA A 662 5.28 26.37 -16.05
N GLU A 663 5.81 25.41 -15.32
CA GLU A 663 5.02 24.43 -14.57
C GLU A 663 4.23 25.09 -13.43
N LYS A 664 4.87 25.94 -12.63
CA LYS A 664 4.22 26.69 -11.54
C LYS A 664 3.10 27.59 -12.05
N LYS A 665 3.33 28.36 -13.11
CA LYS A 665 2.32 29.22 -13.73
C LYS A 665 1.06 28.45 -14.11
N MET A 666 1.23 27.25 -14.61
CA MET A 666 0.12 26.40 -15.02
C MET A 666 -0.63 25.81 -13.80
N LEU A 667 0.09 25.42 -12.74
CA LEU A 667 -0.50 24.97 -11.47
C LEU A 667 -1.31 26.08 -10.82
N ASP A 668 -0.73 27.28 -10.71
CA ASP A 668 -1.40 28.46 -10.13
C ASP A 668 -2.66 28.83 -10.93
N ALA A 669 -2.60 28.75 -12.27
CA ALA A 669 -3.74 29.01 -13.14
C ALA A 669 -4.87 27.97 -12.93
N ASN A 670 -4.51 26.68 -12.79
CA ASN A 670 -5.46 25.63 -12.53
C ASN A 670 -6.12 25.77 -11.14
N GLU A 671 -5.32 26.09 -10.11
CA GLU A 671 -5.83 26.31 -8.76
C GLU A 671 -6.78 27.52 -8.72
N LYS A 672 -6.38 28.65 -9.31
CA LYS A 672 -7.23 29.84 -9.44
C LYS A 672 -8.53 29.54 -10.18
N TYR A 673 -8.47 28.75 -11.26
CA TYR A 673 -9.63 28.35 -12.04
C TYR A 673 -10.58 27.47 -11.23
N ILE A 674 -10.05 26.50 -10.48
CA ILE A 674 -10.84 25.66 -9.56
C ILE A 674 -11.51 26.50 -8.48
N LYS A 675 -10.79 27.45 -7.84
CA LYS A 675 -11.35 28.35 -6.84
C LYS A 675 -12.47 29.22 -7.40
N GLN A 676 -12.31 29.78 -8.59
CA GLN A 676 -13.34 30.56 -9.25
C GLN A 676 -14.62 29.78 -9.54
N ILE A 677 -14.49 28.48 -9.86
CA ILE A 677 -15.65 27.64 -10.19
C ILE A 677 -16.33 27.10 -8.94
N SER A 678 -15.57 26.80 -7.89
CA SER A 678 -16.13 26.27 -6.63
C SER A 678 -16.85 27.35 -5.81
N GLY A 679 -16.77 28.63 -6.20
CA GLY A 679 -17.36 29.72 -5.41
C GLY A 679 -16.68 29.93 -4.06
N GLU A 680 -15.49 29.36 -3.86
CA GLU A 680 -14.74 29.44 -2.60
C GLU A 680 -13.90 30.72 -2.54
N GLU A 681 -14.54 31.85 -2.30
CA GLU A 681 -13.91 33.04 -1.73
C GLU A 681 -14.13 32.99 -0.21
N GLY A 682 -13.25 32.36 0.52
CA GLY A 682 -13.27 32.35 1.99
C GLY A 682 -12.42 31.24 2.58
N ASP A 683 -11.67 31.55 3.61
CA ASP A 683 -10.87 30.62 4.43
C ASP A 683 -11.75 29.48 4.94
N LYS A 684 -11.55 28.27 4.41
CA LYS A 684 -12.13 27.06 5.01
C LYS A 684 -11.26 26.62 6.17
N GLU A 685 -11.90 26.41 7.32
CA GLU A 685 -11.30 25.76 8.48
C GLU A 685 -10.70 24.40 8.10
N GLU A 686 -9.58 24.03 8.72
CA GLU A 686 -8.89 22.75 8.62
C GLU A 686 -9.82 21.56 9.00
N GLY A 687 -10.72 21.13 8.13
CA GLY A 687 -11.67 20.06 8.40
C GLY A 687 -12.58 19.70 7.23
N ASP A 688 -12.72 20.56 6.23
CA ASP A 688 -13.57 20.29 5.08
C ASP A 688 -12.89 19.28 4.13
N LYS A 689 -13.49 18.10 3.98
CA LYS A 689 -13.04 17.05 3.03
C LYS A 689 -12.95 17.68 1.63
N LYS A 690 -11.75 17.60 1.02
CA LYS A 690 -11.56 17.97 -0.39
C LYS A 690 -12.64 17.33 -1.24
N SER A 691 -13.31 18.11 -2.10
CA SER A 691 -14.30 17.61 -3.06
C SER A 691 -13.66 16.49 -3.91
N ASP A 692 -14.24 15.29 -3.85
CA ASP A 692 -13.84 14.14 -4.66
C ASP A 692 -14.76 14.10 -5.90
N MET A 693 -14.30 14.71 -6.99
CA MET A 693 -15.08 14.85 -8.20
C MET A 693 -15.46 13.51 -8.87
N LEU A 694 -14.64 12.46 -8.69
CA LEU A 694 -14.97 11.13 -9.22
C LEU A 694 -16.07 10.48 -8.40
N LEU A 695 -16.05 10.65 -7.08
CA LEU A 695 -17.14 10.20 -6.21
C LEU A 695 -18.42 11.02 -6.45
N ASP A 696 -18.30 12.33 -6.67
CA ASP A 696 -19.44 13.18 -7.01
C ASP A 696 -20.12 12.69 -8.30
N GLU A 697 -19.35 12.38 -9.35
CA GLU A 697 -19.88 11.83 -10.60
C GLU A 697 -20.47 10.43 -10.40
N ALA A 698 -19.87 9.58 -9.56
CA ALA A 698 -20.44 8.26 -9.25
C ALA A 698 -21.80 8.37 -8.56
N VAL A 699 -22.00 9.36 -7.69
CA VAL A 699 -23.28 9.66 -7.04
C VAL A 699 -24.31 10.11 -8.08
N GLU A 700 -23.93 10.96 -9.03
CA GLU A 700 -24.81 11.38 -10.14
C GLU A 700 -25.17 10.21 -11.08
N ILE A 701 -24.22 9.33 -11.40
CA ILE A 701 -24.46 8.11 -12.17
C ILE A 701 -25.47 7.20 -11.47
N LEU A 702 -25.37 7.04 -10.16
CA LEU A 702 -26.32 6.24 -9.39
C LEU A 702 -27.69 6.90 -9.33
N ALA A 703 -27.76 8.23 -9.23
CA ALA A 703 -29.03 8.97 -9.31
C ALA A 703 -29.72 8.80 -10.66
N ASP A 704 -28.98 8.87 -11.77
CA ASP A 704 -29.49 8.57 -13.12
C ASP A 704 -30.05 7.14 -13.21
N TYR A 705 -29.36 6.16 -12.59
CA TYR A 705 -29.80 4.77 -12.58
C TYR A 705 -31.11 4.60 -11.80
N ILE A 706 -31.22 5.23 -10.64
CA ILE A 706 -32.44 5.24 -9.82
C ILE A 706 -33.62 5.84 -10.61
N ASP A 707 -33.41 6.96 -11.31
CA ASP A 707 -34.37 7.64 -12.12
C ASP A 707 -34.90 6.74 -13.25
N LEU A 708 -34.02 6.10 -14.01
CA LEU A 708 -34.41 5.17 -15.07
C LEU A 708 -35.21 3.97 -14.54
N LYS A 709 -34.81 3.37 -13.41
CA LYS A 709 -35.52 2.27 -12.77
C LYS A 709 -36.93 2.69 -12.32
N ASN A 710 -37.10 3.87 -11.77
CA ASN A 710 -38.40 4.40 -11.34
C ASN A 710 -39.31 4.70 -12.54
N SER A 711 -38.73 5.26 -13.61
CA SER A 711 -39.48 5.55 -14.85
C SER A 711 -39.97 4.27 -15.53
N SER A 712 -39.13 3.24 -15.63
CA SER A 712 -39.51 1.93 -16.18
C SER A 712 -40.62 1.26 -15.38
N LYS A 713 -40.57 1.34 -14.05
CA LYS A 713 -41.65 0.83 -13.17
C LYS A 713 -42.98 1.56 -13.39
N LYS A 714 -42.97 2.89 -13.54
CA LYS A 714 -44.19 3.68 -13.83
C LYS A 714 -44.82 3.25 -15.16
N VAL A 715 -44.03 3.07 -16.22
CA VAL A 715 -44.50 2.62 -17.53
C VAL A 715 -45.12 1.21 -17.46
N ALA A 716 -44.43 0.27 -16.75
CA ALA A 716 -44.94 -1.10 -16.59
C ALA A 716 -46.25 -1.16 -15.80
N LEU A 717 -46.41 -0.32 -14.76
CA LEU A 717 -47.68 -0.21 -13.99
C LEU A 717 -48.82 0.36 -14.82
N THR A 718 -48.55 1.40 -15.61
CA THR A 718 -49.55 2.00 -16.50
C THR A 718 -50.03 1.02 -17.57
N LYS A 719 -49.11 0.21 -18.13
CA LYS A 719 -49.43 -0.83 -19.12
C LYS A 719 -50.29 -1.95 -18.51
N LYS A 720 -49.94 -2.44 -17.30
CA LYS A 720 -50.75 -3.43 -16.58
C LYS A 720 -52.17 -2.90 -16.24
N GLN A 721 -52.28 -1.62 -15.89
CA GLN A 721 -53.57 -0.99 -15.61
C GLN A 721 -54.41 -0.78 -16.88
N SER A 722 -53.81 -0.55 -18.04
CA SER A 722 -54.51 -0.46 -19.32
C SER A 722 -54.95 -1.85 -19.81
N GLU A 723 -54.12 -2.88 -19.65
CA GLU A 723 -54.46 -4.28 -19.98
C GLU A 723 -55.52 -4.88 -19.05
N ALA A 724 -55.59 -4.44 -17.80
CA ALA A 724 -56.64 -4.85 -16.85
C ALA A 724 -58.00 -4.13 -17.06
N LYS A 725 -58.04 -3.09 -17.91
CA LYS A 725 -59.25 -2.34 -18.28
C LYS A 725 -59.83 -2.76 -19.64
N LEU A 726 -59.12 -3.57 -20.41
CA LEU A 726 -59.56 -4.26 -21.61
C LEU A 726 -60.02 -5.68 -21.28
#